data_76bff8c7774955e50546f28c6b440ab4
#
_entry.id   76bff8c7774955e50546f28c6b440ab4
#
_cell.length_a   1.000
_cell.length_b   1.000
_cell.length_c   1.000
_cell.angle_alpha   90.00
_cell.angle_beta   90.00
_cell.angle_gamma   90.00
#
_symmetry.space_group_name_H-M   'P 1'
#
loop_
_entity.id
_entity.type
_entity.pdbx_description
1 polymer ?
#
loop_
_entity_poly.entity_id
_entity_poly.type
_entity_poly.pdbx_seq_one_letter_code
_entity_poly.pdbx_strand_id
1 'polypeptide(L)'
;MKAGLYPVLGPPASGKTTLALDWALRVLERRGRVLWVGLPHQRAYVYRLLGARGAFLGLEFLSLQALYYRVLAEAGWLRPLLPGAGRVALVGEALRELMGPSVAPGEARLFARAIAELKRSGLSPFALPKEGEAGRLRRVYLAYERLKRGSLDYDDFRHKAIRAPLRLHPEPSLVVVDGFREVGPLDLRFLRRLAKRVPVLLTLEVLPEGLTPWRELAPRPLRREVLALANPVEEARYLLKALKRALAPKALGGEGLTPEEVLVVAPEDRIPGLLLLKEEYGLPLEDGRERSLAETEEGERVLALLSPYPTGRDLLALGFARLGRKALRLGLAGEEALGLLADREGLLEEWRAFLALRAPGQDLLAWAEEALERLGVEAKEPFLARLRLALRVDRADPLAWWRSLILDETLPPEVGKGIPVLPPLRATGIRARRAYVLEWVAGRYTLGEREDYFLLEELREEGPLRGLKRRLRGLDPLFREEVASRGEEVVLLYPRAGPSGPLEPLAEGRRPEPLPPSSRLEALPHTPFRPIPPSRARGLPTLEALRRFLEECPLRVYLERFPTTDGEARGWALLAKDPKALEADPAVSPWLQAHREHLKGMVFFLNWDGRRYRLRLDGVRRQGKEVHLYRLLPEDEEPDLGRRWTEWKALENLLSRDDVEAVHLWAWPWLSEPTPLRKTPYRKGEAVPRARAIGPRLEEALAGWEAGSFAPRPGNACYTCRFEDICRKEEG
;
A
#
# COMPACT_ATOMS: atom_id res chain seq x y z
N MET A 1 21.19 35.41 -18.88
CA MET A 1 21.42 35.82 -17.47
C MET A 1 22.93 35.90 -17.23
N LYS A 2 23.39 36.80 -16.36
CA LYS A 2 24.79 36.75 -15.87
C LYS A 2 24.92 35.66 -14.81
N ALA A 3 26.15 35.23 -14.54
CA ALA A 3 26.40 34.33 -13.40
C ALA A 3 25.81 34.95 -12.12
N GLY A 4 25.13 34.17 -11.34
CA GLY A 4 24.42 34.62 -10.13
C GLY A 4 23.38 33.60 -9.67
N LEU A 5 22.91 33.73 -8.42
CA LEU A 5 21.83 32.95 -7.87
C LEU A 5 20.52 33.76 -7.98
N TYR A 6 19.50 33.15 -8.56
CA TYR A 6 18.20 33.76 -8.83
C TYR A 6 17.09 32.97 -8.11
N PRO A 7 16.83 33.27 -6.83
CA PRO A 7 15.81 32.58 -6.07
C PRO A 7 14.41 33.04 -6.47
N VAL A 8 13.55 32.10 -6.77
CA VAL A 8 12.12 32.29 -7.06
C VAL A 8 11.31 31.71 -5.94
N LEU A 9 10.61 32.56 -5.19
CA LEU A 9 9.73 32.15 -4.10
C LEU A 9 8.30 32.05 -4.60
N GLY A 10 7.56 31.07 -4.14
CA GLY A 10 6.12 31.00 -4.37
C GLY A 10 5.50 29.77 -3.72
N PRO A 11 4.22 29.85 -3.33
CA PRO A 11 3.50 28.71 -2.77
C PRO A 11 3.38 27.56 -3.77
N PRO A 12 2.91 26.39 -3.35
CA PRO A 12 2.57 25.31 -4.28
C PRO A 12 1.67 25.78 -5.41
N ALA A 13 1.87 25.23 -6.61
CA ALA A 13 1.15 25.57 -7.84
C ALA A 13 1.19 27.03 -8.30
N SER A 14 2.07 27.87 -7.77
CA SER A 14 2.23 29.29 -8.21
C SER A 14 2.80 29.46 -9.63
N GLY A 15 3.27 28.36 -10.26
CA GLY A 15 3.86 28.41 -11.62
C GLY A 15 5.40 28.52 -11.63
N LYS A 16 6.07 28.21 -10.52
CA LYS A 16 7.54 28.20 -10.43
C LYS A 16 8.20 27.35 -11.52
N THR A 17 7.74 26.10 -11.68
CA THR A 17 8.25 25.18 -12.72
C THR A 17 7.97 25.71 -14.13
N THR A 18 6.81 26.33 -14.37
CA THR A 18 6.50 26.97 -15.66
C THR A 18 7.47 28.09 -15.97
N LEU A 19 7.75 28.97 -15.00
CA LEU A 19 8.75 30.03 -15.13
C LEU A 19 10.15 29.46 -15.43
N ALA A 20 10.54 28.40 -14.71
CA ALA A 20 11.82 27.73 -14.90
C ALA A 20 11.93 27.10 -16.30
N LEU A 21 10.83 26.48 -16.78
CA LEU A 21 10.75 25.93 -18.13
C LEU A 21 10.87 27.01 -19.21
N ASP A 22 10.17 28.14 -19.06
CA ASP A 22 10.26 29.26 -20.01
C ASP A 22 11.69 29.82 -20.11
N TRP A 23 12.39 29.87 -18.99
CA TRP A 23 13.82 30.24 -18.98
C TRP A 23 14.72 29.20 -19.65
N ALA A 24 14.47 27.94 -19.38
CA ALA A 24 15.18 26.83 -19.99
C ALA A 24 15.00 26.83 -21.51
N LEU A 25 13.76 26.98 -21.99
CA LEU A 25 13.44 27.06 -23.42
C LEU A 25 14.18 28.18 -24.14
N ARG A 26 14.21 29.39 -23.59
CA ARG A 26 14.97 30.53 -24.19
C ARG A 26 16.48 30.22 -24.34
N VAL A 27 17.05 29.43 -23.45
CA VAL A 27 18.45 29.01 -23.53
C VAL A 27 18.61 27.93 -24.59
N LEU A 28 17.72 26.93 -24.64
CA LEU A 28 17.76 25.83 -25.60
C LEU A 28 17.53 26.30 -27.04
N GLU A 29 16.61 27.26 -27.29
CA GLU A 29 16.37 27.90 -28.59
C GLU A 29 17.62 28.57 -29.13
N ARG A 30 18.48 29.09 -28.25
CA ARG A 30 19.78 29.70 -28.61
C ARG A 30 20.90 28.65 -28.67
N ARG A 31 20.57 27.34 -28.71
CA ARG A 31 21.51 26.22 -28.70
C ARG A 31 22.42 26.19 -27.46
N GLY A 32 22.00 26.84 -26.36
CA GLY A 32 22.66 26.74 -25.06
C GLY A 32 22.32 25.42 -24.38
N ARG A 33 23.04 25.13 -23.31
CA ARG A 33 22.85 23.91 -22.51
C ARG A 33 22.19 24.24 -21.19
N VAL A 34 21.20 23.46 -20.83
CA VAL A 34 20.46 23.59 -19.56
C VAL A 34 20.72 22.34 -18.72
N LEU A 35 21.19 22.54 -17.51
CA LEU A 35 21.24 21.51 -16.50
C LEU A 35 20.03 21.69 -15.55
N TRP A 36 19.07 20.79 -15.63
CA TRP A 36 17.91 20.78 -14.74
C TRP A 36 18.20 19.86 -13.56
N VAL A 37 18.17 20.41 -12.36
CA VAL A 37 18.38 19.71 -11.10
C VAL A 37 17.05 19.63 -10.38
N GLY A 38 16.53 18.41 -10.19
CA GLY A 38 15.23 18.18 -9.57
C GLY A 38 15.20 16.86 -8.80
N LEU A 39 14.03 16.50 -8.32
CA LEU A 39 13.80 15.20 -7.69
C LEU A 39 13.78 14.10 -8.76
N PRO A 40 14.35 12.90 -8.52
CA PRO A 40 14.47 11.86 -9.57
C PRO A 40 13.16 11.54 -10.28
N HIS A 41 12.06 11.49 -9.55
CA HIS A 41 10.72 11.18 -10.08
C HIS A 41 10.13 12.30 -10.98
N GLN A 42 10.67 13.52 -10.94
CA GLN A 42 10.25 14.62 -11.82
C GLN A 42 10.82 14.52 -13.24
N ARG A 43 11.81 13.68 -13.47
CA ARG A 43 12.52 13.61 -14.76
C ARG A 43 11.56 13.44 -15.93
N ALA A 44 10.70 12.43 -15.89
CA ALA A 44 9.73 12.18 -16.95
C ALA A 44 8.75 13.34 -17.13
N TYR A 45 8.31 13.95 -16.04
CA TYR A 45 7.42 15.10 -16.04
C TYR A 45 8.06 16.32 -16.73
N VAL A 46 9.31 16.67 -16.40
CA VAL A 46 10.03 17.79 -17.00
C VAL A 46 10.24 17.57 -18.50
N TYR A 47 10.66 16.37 -18.91
CA TYR A 47 10.82 16.05 -20.34
C TYR A 47 9.49 16.08 -21.10
N ARG A 48 8.39 15.67 -20.49
CA ARG A 48 7.06 15.76 -21.09
C ARG A 48 6.62 17.22 -21.28
N LEU A 49 6.83 18.09 -20.28
CA LEU A 49 6.53 19.52 -20.38
C LEU A 49 7.37 20.19 -21.47
N LEU A 50 8.62 19.78 -21.61
CA LEU A 50 9.51 20.27 -22.68
C LEU A 50 9.01 19.78 -24.04
N GLY A 51 8.74 18.47 -24.17
CA GLY A 51 8.28 17.85 -25.43
C GLY A 51 6.95 18.41 -25.93
N ALA A 52 6.06 18.83 -25.02
CA ALA A 52 4.82 19.53 -25.38
C ALA A 52 5.05 20.93 -26.01
N ARG A 53 6.25 21.51 -25.85
CA ARG A 53 6.63 22.80 -26.42
C ARG A 53 7.48 22.67 -27.69
N GLY A 54 7.95 21.46 -28.04
CA GLY A 54 8.74 21.16 -29.20
C GLY A 54 9.87 20.17 -28.95
N ALA A 55 10.67 19.89 -29.97
CA ALA A 55 11.87 19.04 -29.86
C ALA A 55 13.09 19.91 -29.60
N PHE A 56 13.70 19.74 -28.43
CA PHE A 56 14.88 20.51 -28.01
C PHE A 56 16.02 19.57 -27.63
N LEU A 57 17.22 19.93 -28.01
CA LEU A 57 18.45 19.26 -27.57
C LEU A 57 19.19 20.18 -26.58
N GLY A 58 19.94 19.57 -25.64
CA GLY A 58 20.78 20.32 -24.72
C GLY A 58 20.23 20.47 -23.30
N LEU A 59 19.08 19.87 -22.97
CA LEU A 59 18.64 19.72 -21.60
C LEU A 59 19.13 18.40 -21.02
N GLU A 60 19.80 18.47 -19.88
CA GLU A 60 20.22 17.34 -19.08
C GLU A 60 19.52 17.43 -17.71
N PHE A 61 18.88 16.32 -17.27
CA PHE A 61 18.24 16.24 -15.96
C PHE A 61 19.09 15.43 -14.99
N LEU A 62 19.42 15.99 -13.84
CA LEU A 62 20.08 15.32 -12.72
C LEU A 62 19.31 15.50 -11.42
N SER A 63 19.46 14.55 -10.50
CA SER A 63 19.17 14.84 -9.10
C SER A 63 20.29 15.66 -8.48
N LEU A 64 20.02 16.35 -7.36
CA LEU A 64 21.06 17.09 -6.65
C LEU A 64 22.24 16.17 -6.25
N GLN A 65 21.92 14.93 -5.90
CA GLN A 65 22.93 13.91 -5.58
C GLN A 65 23.78 13.48 -6.79
N ALA A 66 23.13 13.30 -7.94
CA ALA A 66 23.82 13.00 -9.19
C ALA A 66 24.72 14.17 -9.62
N LEU A 67 24.32 15.39 -9.35
CA LEU A 67 25.15 16.58 -9.57
C LEU A 67 26.40 16.56 -8.68
N TYR A 68 26.26 16.24 -7.39
CA TYR A 68 27.43 16.08 -6.52
C TYR A 68 28.37 14.99 -7.00
N TYR A 69 27.80 13.83 -7.35
CA TYR A 69 28.59 12.73 -7.91
C TYR A 69 29.38 13.17 -9.14
N ARG A 70 28.74 13.87 -10.08
CA ARG A 70 29.38 14.38 -11.30
C ARG A 70 30.51 15.35 -10.99
N VAL A 71 30.31 16.30 -10.08
CA VAL A 71 31.37 17.24 -9.66
C VAL A 71 32.54 16.49 -9.07
N LEU A 72 32.33 15.45 -8.28
CA LEU A 72 33.42 14.63 -7.72
C LEU A 72 34.11 13.78 -8.79
N ALA A 73 33.36 13.25 -9.76
CA ALA A 73 33.90 12.49 -10.88
C ALA A 73 34.86 13.35 -11.71
N GLU A 74 34.40 14.52 -12.13
CA GLU A 74 35.19 15.44 -12.96
C GLU A 74 36.37 16.06 -12.19
N ALA A 75 36.29 16.11 -10.86
CA ALA A 75 37.42 16.52 -10.01
C ALA A 75 38.43 15.39 -9.71
N GLY A 76 38.13 14.14 -10.09
CA GLY A 76 38.96 12.97 -9.75
C GLY A 76 38.88 12.57 -8.26
N TRP A 77 37.82 12.99 -7.56
CA TRP A 77 37.63 12.76 -6.12
C TRP A 77 36.69 11.59 -5.80
N LEU A 78 36.25 10.84 -6.81
CA LEU A 78 35.46 9.64 -6.59
C LEU A 78 36.20 8.58 -5.80
N ARG A 79 35.52 7.89 -4.94
CA ARG A 79 35.97 6.74 -4.18
C ARG A 79 34.88 5.65 -4.28
N PRO A 80 35.20 4.38 -3.92
CA PRO A 80 34.19 3.33 -3.90
C PRO A 80 32.95 3.76 -3.11
N LEU A 81 31.76 3.53 -3.70
CA LEU A 81 30.48 3.88 -3.08
C LEU A 81 30.04 2.78 -2.13
N LEU A 82 29.63 3.18 -0.94
CA LEU A 82 28.98 2.34 0.04
C LEU A 82 27.45 2.50 -0.09
N PRO A 83 26.72 1.50 -0.60
CA PRO A 83 25.26 1.55 -0.70
C PRO A 83 24.57 1.50 0.67
N GLY A 84 23.25 1.70 0.72
CA GLY A 84 22.47 1.75 1.96
C GLY A 84 22.63 0.52 2.85
N ALA A 85 22.48 -0.68 2.28
CA ALA A 85 22.71 -1.95 2.99
C ALA A 85 24.15 -2.07 3.52
N GLY A 86 25.14 -1.63 2.75
CA GLY A 86 26.55 -1.60 3.18
C GLY A 86 26.80 -0.63 4.35
N ARG A 87 26.05 0.49 4.43
CA ARG A 87 26.08 1.39 5.60
C ARG A 87 25.62 0.67 6.86
N VAL A 88 24.46 0.01 6.80
CA VAL A 88 23.90 -0.73 7.94
C VAL A 88 24.85 -1.83 8.38
N ALA A 89 25.43 -2.57 7.43
CA ALA A 89 26.41 -3.60 7.69
C ALA A 89 27.66 -3.04 8.42
N LEU A 90 28.27 -1.95 7.92
CA LEU A 90 29.44 -1.33 8.56
C LEU A 90 29.13 -0.74 9.94
N VAL A 91 27.92 -0.21 10.16
CA VAL A 91 27.47 0.23 11.47
C VAL A 91 27.32 -0.97 12.41
N GLY A 92 26.82 -2.12 11.94
CA GLY A 92 26.79 -3.37 12.68
C GLY A 92 28.20 -3.84 13.07
N GLU A 93 29.17 -3.78 12.15
CA GLU A 93 30.58 -4.09 12.43
C GLU A 93 31.19 -3.13 13.49
N ALA A 94 30.88 -1.82 13.38
CA ALA A 94 31.29 -0.82 14.38
C ALA A 94 30.68 -1.08 15.77
N LEU A 95 29.44 -1.47 15.84
CA LEU A 95 28.78 -1.85 17.10
C LEU A 95 29.41 -3.09 17.71
N ARG A 96 29.69 -4.11 16.91
CA ARG A 96 30.38 -5.33 17.41
C ARG A 96 31.76 -5.05 17.98
N GLU A 97 32.55 -4.18 17.34
CA GLU A 97 33.84 -3.78 17.88
C GLU A 97 33.75 -3.06 19.23
N LEU A 98 32.68 -2.27 19.42
CA LEU A 98 32.51 -1.44 20.63
C LEU A 98 31.74 -2.11 21.76
N MET A 99 30.85 -3.04 21.44
CA MET A 99 29.85 -3.56 22.37
C MET A 99 29.86 -5.08 22.51
N GLY A 100 30.67 -5.77 21.73
CA GLY A 100 30.73 -7.24 21.71
C GLY A 100 29.91 -7.90 20.60
N PRO A 101 29.85 -9.24 20.57
CA PRO A 101 29.39 -10.00 19.40
C PRO A 101 27.88 -9.94 19.15
N SER A 102 27.07 -9.67 20.17
CA SER A 102 25.61 -9.72 20.06
C SER A 102 25.05 -8.35 19.67
N VAL A 103 24.90 -8.11 18.37
CA VAL A 103 24.31 -6.86 17.84
C VAL A 103 23.12 -7.20 16.94
N ALA A 104 21.94 -6.71 17.32
CA ALA A 104 20.74 -6.88 16.52
C ALA A 104 20.76 -6.00 15.26
N PRO A 105 20.32 -6.51 14.09
CA PRO A 105 20.23 -5.70 12.86
C PRO A 105 19.39 -4.43 13.01
N GLY A 106 18.32 -4.48 13.84
CA GLY A 106 17.46 -3.33 14.13
C GLY A 106 18.22 -2.19 14.84
N GLU A 107 19.12 -2.54 15.75
CA GLU A 107 19.97 -1.59 16.44
C GLU A 107 20.93 -0.88 15.45
N ALA A 108 21.59 -1.63 14.59
CA ALA A 108 22.45 -1.07 13.56
C ALA A 108 21.70 -0.09 12.63
N ARG A 109 20.45 -0.36 12.30
CA ARG A 109 19.60 0.57 11.53
C ARG A 109 19.32 1.87 12.27
N LEU A 110 19.06 1.82 13.58
CA LEU A 110 18.85 3.03 14.38
C LEU A 110 20.07 3.93 14.33
N PHE A 111 21.26 3.38 14.59
CA PHE A 111 22.52 4.12 14.48
C PHE A 111 22.81 4.62 13.07
N ALA A 112 22.61 3.80 12.05
CA ALA A 112 22.84 4.17 10.66
C ALA A 112 21.94 5.34 10.21
N ARG A 113 20.69 5.37 10.70
CA ARG A 113 19.73 6.45 10.44
C ARG A 113 20.16 7.75 11.13
N ALA A 114 20.53 7.69 12.42
CA ALA A 114 21.01 8.84 13.17
C ALA A 114 22.31 9.42 12.56
N ILE A 115 23.27 8.57 12.18
CA ILE A 115 24.48 8.99 11.48
C ILE A 115 24.17 9.69 10.15
N ALA A 116 23.22 9.15 9.36
CA ALA A 116 22.81 9.76 8.10
C ALA A 116 22.18 11.16 8.31
N GLU A 117 21.37 11.34 9.35
CA GLU A 117 20.79 12.64 9.71
C GLU A 117 21.86 13.66 10.09
N LEU A 118 22.82 13.28 10.94
CA LEU A 118 23.95 14.13 11.34
C LEU A 118 24.78 14.55 10.10
N LYS A 119 25.12 13.60 9.23
CA LYS A 119 25.87 13.88 8.00
C LYS A 119 25.13 14.85 7.09
N ARG A 120 23.82 14.63 6.87
CA ARG A 120 22.99 15.54 6.07
C ARG A 120 22.95 16.95 6.64
N SER A 121 22.96 17.08 7.95
CA SER A 121 23.01 18.37 8.66
C SER A 121 24.39 19.00 8.72
N GLY A 122 25.44 18.32 8.22
CA GLY A 122 26.80 18.84 8.23
C GLY A 122 27.55 18.61 9.52
N LEU A 123 27.03 17.75 10.41
CA LEU A 123 27.62 17.51 11.72
C LEU A 123 28.63 16.35 11.69
N SER A 124 29.82 16.63 12.21
CA SER A 124 30.82 15.60 12.47
C SER A 124 30.53 14.90 13.80
N PRO A 125 31.11 13.69 14.05
CA PRO A 125 30.96 13.03 15.33
C PRO A 125 31.43 13.87 16.53
N PHE A 126 32.35 14.81 16.31
CA PHE A 126 32.88 15.68 17.36
C PHE A 126 31.88 16.75 17.85
N ALA A 127 30.81 16.99 17.11
CA ALA A 127 29.72 17.87 17.51
C ALA A 127 28.77 17.25 18.57
N LEU A 128 28.88 15.94 18.78
CA LEU A 128 28.07 15.23 19.76
C LEU A 128 28.72 15.22 21.16
N PRO A 129 27.93 15.23 22.26
CA PRO A 129 28.39 14.99 23.60
C PRO A 129 29.27 13.74 23.72
N LYS A 130 30.08 13.64 24.78
CA LYS A 130 30.93 12.47 25.04
C LYS A 130 30.19 11.37 25.82
N GLU A 131 29.15 11.73 26.54
CA GLU A 131 28.44 10.91 27.53
C GLU A 131 26.99 10.63 27.08
N GLY A 132 26.33 9.71 27.76
CA GLY A 132 24.95 9.29 27.45
C GLY A 132 24.78 8.60 26.10
N GLU A 133 23.56 8.54 25.60
CA GLU A 133 23.22 7.90 24.33
C GLU A 133 23.82 8.65 23.13
N ALA A 134 23.88 9.98 23.18
CA ALA A 134 24.57 10.77 22.18
C ALA A 134 26.09 10.50 22.16
N GLY A 135 26.70 10.24 23.31
CA GLY A 135 28.10 9.80 23.42
C GLY A 135 28.30 8.38 22.85
N ARG A 136 27.33 7.50 23.02
CA ARG A 136 27.31 6.18 22.39
C ARG A 136 27.24 6.32 20.86
N LEU A 137 26.33 7.13 20.34
CA LEU A 137 26.23 7.45 18.92
C LEU A 137 27.54 8.05 18.39
N ARG A 138 28.18 8.96 19.13
CA ARG A 138 29.47 9.53 18.76
C ARG A 138 30.56 8.46 18.57
N ARG A 139 30.66 7.50 19.49
CA ARG A 139 31.67 6.41 19.39
C ARG A 139 31.40 5.53 18.17
N VAL A 140 30.15 5.13 17.95
CA VAL A 140 29.76 4.32 16.79
C VAL A 140 30.00 5.08 15.49
N TYR A 141 29.69 6.37 15.43
CA TYR A 141 29.94 7.19 14.25
C TYR A 141 31.44 7.30 13.93
N LEU A 142 32.30 7.48 14.93
CA LEU A 142 33.76 7.47 14.76
C LEU A 142 34.28 6.12 14.24
N ALA A 143 33.81 5.01 14.80
CA ALA A 143 34.17 3.67 14.36
C ALA A 143 33.68 3.41 12.92
N TYR A 144 32.45 3.81 12.59
CA TYR A 144 31.92 3.73 11.23
C TYR A 144 32.78 4.50 10.20
N GLU A 145 33.15 5.75 10.49
CA GLU A 145 34.00 6.53 9.57
C GLU A 145 35.41 5.89 9.40
N ARG A 146 35.94 5.26 10.44
CA ARG A 146 37.20 4.50 10.38
C ARG A 146 37.05 3.25 9.50
N LEU A 147 36.03 2.44 9.73
CA LEU A 147 35.78 1.18 8.99
C LEU A 147 35.48 1.41 7.52
N LYS A 148 34.91 2.54 7.18
CA LYS A 148 34.62 2.95 5.81
C LYS A 148 35.88 3.04 4.91
N ARG A 149 37.08 3.19 5.50
CA ARG A 149 38.39 3.15 4.82
C ARG A 149 38.48 4.01 3.56
N GLY A 150 37.92 5.21 3.58
CA GLY A 150 37.91 6.15 2.48
C GLY A 150 36.83 5.92 1.41
N SER A 151 36.00 4.89 1.52
CA SER A 151 34.76 4.77 0.74
C SER A 151 33.83 5.96 1.02
N LEU A 152 32.96 6.28 0.08
CA LEU A 152 31.96 7.33 0.23
C LEU A 152 30.58 6.70 0.39
N ASP A 153 29.81 7.17 1.36
CA ASP A 153 28.38 7.00 1.33
C ASP A 153 27.70 8.20 0.64
N TYR A 154 26.41 8.10 0.39
CA TYR A 154 25.66 9.14 -0.31
C TYR A 154 25.69 10.51 0.38
N ASP A 155 25.78 10.56 1.71
CA ASP A 155 25.79 11.82 2.44
C ASP A 155 27.17 12.50 2.39
N ASP A 156 28.25 11.76 2.12
CA ASP A 156 29.59 12.32 1.91
C ASP A 156 29.71 13.14 0.62
N PHE A 157 28.94 12.80 -0.41
CA PHE A 157 29.00 13.50 -1.70
C PHE A 157 28.77 14.99 -1.55
N ARG A 158 27.77 15.38 -0.75
CA ARG A 158 27.44 16.77 -0.46
C ARG A 158 28.62 17.53 0.16
N HIS A 159 29.21 16.96 1.19
CA HIS A 159 30.34 17.58 1.90
C HIS A 159 31.57 17.73 1.02
N LYS A 160 31.87 16.70 0.22
CA LYS A 160 33.06 16.72 -0.64
C LYS A 160 32.87 17.60 -1.86
N ALA A 161 31.68 17.62 -2.47
CA ALA A 161 31.36 18.46 -3.63
C ALA A 161 31.48 19.97 -3.31
N ILE A 162 31.16 20.38 -2.08
CA ILE A 162 31.37 21.77 -1.66
C ILE A 162 32.84 22.19 -1.71
N ARG A 163 33.77 21.27 -1.54
CA ARG A 163 35.23 21.52 -1.48
C ARG A 163 35.95 21.18 -2.80
N ALA A 164 35.39 20.29 -3.60
CA ALA A 164 36.00 19.82 -4.84
C ALA A 164 36.12 20.95 -5.90
N PRO A 165 37.10 20.94 -6.79
CA PRO A 165 37.11 21.84 -7.93
C PRO A 165 35.82 21.74 -8.73
N LEU A 166 35.14 22.87 -8.94
CA LEU A 166 33.91 22.89 -9.75
C LEU A 166 34.31 22.89 -11.23
N ARG A 167 34.16 21.73 -11.84
CA ARG A 167 34.28 21.52 -13.28
C ARG A 167 33.02 20.81 -13.74
N LEU A 168 32.33 21.33 -14.73
CA LEU A 168 31.17 20.70 -15.36
C LEU A 168 31.38 20.69 -16.87
N HIS A 169 31.59 19.51 -17.42
CA HIS A 169 31.79 19.32 -18.85
C HIS A 169 30.64 18.51 -19.46
N PRO A 170 29.95 19.05 -20.44
CA PRO A 170 30.05 20.44 -20.95
C PRO A 170 29.47 21.47 -19.97
N GLU A 171 30.05 22.69 -19.98
CA GLU A 171 29.58 23.74 -19.07
C GLU A 171 28.14 24.17 -19.42
N PRO A 172 27.19 24.17 -18.45
CA PRO A 172 25.82 24.58 -18.69
C PRO A 172 25.72 26.12 -18.84
N SER A 173 24.88 26.58 -19.74
CA SER A 173 24.54 28.01 -19.89
C SER A 173 23.52 28.47 -18.83
N LEU A 174 22.78 27.54 -18.24
CA LEU A 174 21.82 27.74 -17.17
C LEU A 174 21.70 26.48 -16.31
N VAL A 175 21.69 26.64 -15.00
CA VAL A 175 21.30 25.61 -14.07
C VAL A 175 19.93 25.96 -13.49
N VAL A 176 18.97 25.07 -13.63
CA VAL A 176 17.65 25.17 -12.99
C VAL A 176 17.64 24.21 -11.81
N VAL A 177 17.24 24.69 -10.63
CA VAL A 177 17.03 23.86 -9.43
C VAL A 177 15.56 23.99 -9.06
N ASP A 178 14.76 22.95 -9.31
CA ASP A 178 13.30 23.01 -9.21
C ASP A 178 12.73 21.78 -8.47
N GLY A 179 11.56 21.99 -7.82
CA GLY A 179 10.84 20.94 -7.14
C GLY A 179 11.23 20.74 -5.67
N PHE A 180 12.02 21.64 -5.13
CA PHE A 180 12.39 21.60 -3.70
C PHE A 180 11.51 22.57 -2.91
N ARG A 181 10.99 22.08 -1.78
CA ARG A 181 10.26 22.93 -0.82
C ARG A 181 11.21 23.93 -0.18
N GLU A 182 12.35 23.42 0.26
CA GLU A 182 13.47 24.20 0.79
C GLU A 182 14.79 23.53 0.39
N VAL A 183 15.89 24.23 0.54
CA VAL A 183 17.26 23.67 0.40
C VAL A 183 18.01 23.78 1.70
N GLY A 184 18.76 22.72 2.04
CA GLY A 184 19.57 22.71 3.25
C GLY A 184 20.75 23.68 3.20
N PRO A 185 21.35 24.02 4.36
CA PRO A 185 22.49 24.95 4.43
C PRO A 185 23.67 24.53 3.56
N LEU A 186 23.97 23.23 3.52
CA LEU A 186 25.07 22.70 2.69
C LEU A 186 24.75 22.79 1.20
N ASP A 187 23.51 22.48 0.81
CA ASP A 187 23.09 22.58 -0.59
C ASP A 187 23.13 24.02 -1.05
N LEU A 188 22.64 24.96 -0.22
CA LEU A 188 22.71 26.40 -0.51
C LEU A 188 24.16 26.90 -0.67
N ARG A 189 25.07 26.42 0.19
CA ARG A 189 26.51 26.74 0.07
C ARG A 189 27.09 26.25 -1.25
N PHE A 190 26.73 25.06 -1.68
CA PHE A 190 27.12 24.51 -2.97
C PHE A 190 26.56 25.33 -4.14
N LEU A 191 25.25 25.63 -4.12
CA LEU A 191 24.58 26.39 -5.15
C LEU A 191 25.10 27.84 -5.26
N ARG A 192 25.40 28.51 -4.13
CA ARG A 192 26.07 29.82 -4.14
C ARG A 192 27.46 29.76 -4.78
N ARG A 193 28.19 28.67 -4.57
CA ARG A 193 29.50 28.46 -5.21
C ARG A 193 29.35 28.23 -6.72
N LEU A 194 28.36 27.43 -7.14
CA LEU A 194 28.06 27.19 -8.55
C LEU A 194 27.61 28.48 -9.25
N ALA A 195 26.81 29.28 -8.57
CA ALA A 195 26.28 30.57 -9.06
C ALA A 195 27.38 31.64 -9.36
N LYS A 196 28.58 31.47 -8.82
CA LYS A 196 29.72 32.34 -9.17
C LYS A 196 30.21 32.12 -10.61
N ARG A 197 29.86 30.97 -11.22
CA ARG A 197 30.32 30.59 -12.57
C ARG A 197 29.22 30.63 -13.61
N VAL A 198 28.04 30.18 -13.25
CA VAL A 198 26.89 30.03 -14.15
C VAL A 198 25.63 30.60 -13.51
N PRO A 199 24.63 31.07 -14.28
CA PRO A 199 23.35 31.48 -13.71
C PRO A 199 22.63 30.24 -13.13
N VAL A 200 22.16 30.35 -11.87
CA VAL A 200 21.40 29.34 -11.16
C VAL A 200 20.02 29.89 -10.83
N LEU A 201 18.99 29.36 -11.47
CA LEU A 201 17.60 29.65 -11.15
C LEU A 201 17.14 28.63 -10.09
N LEU A 202 16.79 29.12 -8.91
CA LEU A 202 16.41 28.29 -7.75
C LEU A 202 14.95 28.54 -7.36
N THR A 203 14.07 27.56 -7.56
CA THR A 203 12.66 27.67 -7.16
C THR A 203 12.44 27.05 -5.79
N LEU A 204 11.78 27.78 -4.90
CA LEU A 204 11.55 27.35 -3.51
C LEU A 204 10.14 27.74 -3.04
N GLU A 205 9.66 27.04 -2.02
CA GLU A 205 8.44 27.36 -1.27
C GLU A 205 8.77 28.07 0.05
N VAL A 206 9.94 27.79 0.61
CA VAL A 206 10.47 28.46 1.80
C VAL A 206 11.88 28.92 1.51
N LEU A 207 12.14 30.20 1.78
CA LEU A 207 13.48 30.76 1.62
C LEU A 207 14.36 30.39 2.83
N PRO A 208 15.57 29.89 2.58
CA PRO A 208 16.58 29.78 3.62
C PRO A 208 16.93 31.16 4.22
N GLU A 209 17.28 31.17 5.48
CA GLU A 209 17.74 32.38 6.18
C GLU A 209 18.89 33.09 5.41
N GLY A 210 18.80 34.40 5.31
CA GLY A 210 19.79 35.23 4.60
C GLY A 210 19.77 35.09 3.06
N LEU A 211 18.66 34.62 2.49
CA LEU A 211 18.42 34.62 1.04
C LEU A 211 17.24 35.53 0.73
N THR A 212 17.44 36.46 -0.21
CA THR A 212 16.37 37.35 -0.69
C THR A 212 15.82 36.82 -2.01
N PRO A 213 14.50 36.78 -2.23
CA PRO A 213 13.94 36.35 -3.49
C PRO A 213 14.27 37.32 -4.62
N TRP A 214 14.70 36.81 -5.76
CA TRP A 214 14.79 37.58 -6.98
C TRP A 214 13.40 37.87 -7.57
N ARG A 215 12.48 36.89 -7.37
CA ARG A 215 11.08 37.04 -7.82
C ARG A 215 10.16 36.26 -6.87
N GLU A 216 9.01 36.83 -6.57
CA GLU A 216 7.92 36.18 -5.84
C GLU A 216 6.74 35.91 -6.78
N LEU A 217 6.11 34.75 -6.63
CA LEU A 217 4.95 34.34 -7.42
C LEU A 217 3.74 34.20 -6.50
N ALA A 218 2.62 34.76 -6.91
CA ALA A 218 1.36 34.59 -6.22
C ALA A 218 0.75 33.20 -6.45
N PRO A 219 -0.09 32.70 -5.53
CA PRO A 219 -0.83 31.47 -5.73
C PRO A 219 -1.76 31.59 -6.94
N ARG A 220 -1.96 30.51 -7.66
CA ARG A 220 -2.95 30.40 -8.74
C ARG A 220 -4.23 29.76 -8.23
N PRO A 221 -5.40 30.15 -8.75
CA PRO A 221 -6.64 29.49 -8.39
C PRO A 221 -6.62 28.02 -8.84
N LEU A 222 -7.08 27.13 -7.97
CA LEU A 222 -7.18 25.71 -8.21
C LEU A 222 -8.63 25.26 -8.03
N ARG A 223 -9.07 24.33 -8.87
CA ARG A 223 -10.35 23.66 -8.67
C ARG A 223 -10.14 22.51 -7.71
N ARG A 224 -10.73 22.61 -6.53
CA ARG A 224 -10.67 21.53 -5.50
C ARG A 224 -12.06 21.08 -5.15
N GLU A 225 -12.21 19.79 -5.04
CA GLU A 225 -13.40 19.12 -4.55
C GLU A 225 -13.02 18.19 -3.40
N VAL A 226 -13.79 18.20 -2.32
CA VAL A 226 -13.59 17.31 -1.17
C VAL A 226 -14.79 16.38 -1.06
N LEU A 227 -14.54 15.07 -1.06
CA LEU A 227 -15.59 14.05 -1.06
C LEU A 227 -15.43 13.11 0.13
N ALA A 228 -16.53 12.94 0.86
CA ALA A 228 -16.64 12.09 2.04
C ALA A 228 -17.25 10.73 1.68
N LEU A 229 -16.49 9.65 1.83
CA LEU A 229 -16.90 8.27 1.58
C LEU A 229 -17.17 7.58 2.93
N ALA A 230 -17.91 6.48 2.92
CA ALA A 230 -18.26 5.80 4.16
C ALA A 230 -17.03 5.18 4.86
N ASN A 231 -16.17 4.50 4.08
CA ASN A 231 -15.03 3.75 4.58
C ASN A 231 -13.93 3.66 3.50
N PRO A 232 -12.73 3.11 3.82
CA PRO A 232 -11.63 3.00 2.88
C PRO A 232 -11.91 2.14 1.64
N VAL A 233 -12.82 1.18 1.72
CA VAL A 233 -13.21 0.33 0.57
C VAL A 233 -14.07 1.13 -0.41
N GLU A 234 -15.04 1.90 0.11
CA GLU A 234 -15.86 2.78 -0.73
C GLU A 234 -15.01 3.90 -1.36
N GLU A 235 -14.03 4.42 -0.64
CA GLU A 235 -13.07 5.38 -1.19
C GLU A 235 -12.29 4.80 -2.38
N ALA A 236 -11.70 3.61 -2.21
CA ALA A 236 -10.98 2.94 -3.28
C ALA A 236 -11.88 2.62 -4.48
N ARG A 237 -13.10 2.14 -4.21
CA ARG A 237 -14.09 1.82 -5.24
C ARG A 237 -14.51 3.07 -6.02
N TYR A 238 -14.76 4.17 -5.32
CA TYR A 238 -15.05 5.46 -5.96
C TYR A 238 -13.88 5.92 -6.84
N LEU A 239 -12.65 5.88 -6.32
CA LEU A 239 -11.46 6.23 -7.09
C LEU A 239 -11.35 5.42 -8.38
N LEU A 240 -11.43 4.08 -8.30
CA LEU A 240 -11.26 3.21 -9.46
C LEU A 240 -12.34 3.48 -10.52
N LYS A 241 -13.59 3.72 -10.12
CA LYS A 241 -14.67 4.13 -11.03
C LYS A 241 -14.41 5.51 -11.63
N ALA A 242 -13.97 6.48 -10.83
CA ALA A 242 -13.66 7.82 -11.29
C ALA A 242 -12.50 7.83 -12.30
N LEU A 243 -11.47 7.02 -12.07
CA LEU A 243 -10.35 6.85 -13.01
C LEU A 243 -10.83 6.24 -14.34
N LYS A 244 -11.68 5.22 -14.27
CA LYS A 244 -12.25 4.59 -15.46
C LYS A 244 -13.03 5.59 -16.29
N ARG A 245 -13.85 6.44 -15.64
CA ARG A 245 -14.58 7.53 -16.28
C ARG A 245 -13.66 8.60 -16.87
N ALA A 246 -12.63 8.98 -16.13
CA ALA A 246 -11.67 9.99 -16.59
C ALA A 246 -10.97 9.56 -17.88
N LEU A 247 -10.59 8.29 -18.02
CA LEU A 247 -9.91 7.75 -19.19
C LEU A 247 -10.85 7.41 -20.34
N ALA A 248 -12.12 7.10 -20.08
CA ALA A 248 -13.05 6.70 -21.10
C ALA A 248 -13.28 7.82 -22.13
N PRO A 249 -13.48 7.47 -23.43
CA PRO A 249 -13.77 8.44 -24.48
C PRO A 249 -15.02 9.28 -24.18
N LYS A 250 -15.00 10.53 -24.62
CA LYS A 250 -16.14 11.46 -24.46
C LYS A 250 -17.42 10.91 -25.11
N ALA A 251 -17.29 10.20 -26.24
CA ALA A 251 -18.43 9.58 -26.93
C ALA A 251 -19.18 8.55 -26.06
N LEU A 252 -18.50 7.96 -25.05
CA LEU A 252 -19.08 7.01 -24.09
C LEU A 252 -19.44 7.66 -22.74
N GLY A 253 -19.48 9.00 -22.67
CA GLY A 253 -19.78 9.73 -21.45
C GLY A 253 -18.59 9.85 -20.49
N GLY A 254 -17.39 9.48 -20.95
CA GLY A 254 -16.13 9.69 -20.25
C GLY A 254 -15.55 11.08 -20.49
N GLU A 255 -14.36 11.33 -20.00
CA GLU A 255 -13.68 12.63 -20.12
C GLU A 255 -12.55 12.62 -21.16
N GLY A 256 -12.11 11.45 -21.59
CA GLY A 256 -11.08 11.27 -22.63
C GLY A 256 -9.70 11.75 -22.21
N LEU A 257 -9.39 11.66 -20.89
CA LEU A 257 -8.04 11.95 -20.39
C LEU A 257 -7.10 10.80 -20.74
N THR A 258 -5.83 11.11 -20.95
CA THR A 258 -4.79 10.10 -21.07
C THR A 258 -4.26 9.70 -19.69
N PRO A 259 -3.65 8.52 -19.52
CA PRO A 259 -3.07 8.11 -18.25
C PRO A 259 -2.07 9.12 -17.67
N GLU A 260 -1.29 9.79 -18.53
CA GLU A 260 -0.30 10.77 -18.13
C GLU A 260 -0.92 12.10 -17.66
N GLU A 261 -2.19 12.35 -17.98
CA GLU A 261 -2.94 13.54 -17.51
C GLU A 261 -3.56 13.32 -16.12
N VAL A 262 -3.48 12.10 -15.59
CA VAL A 262 -4.08 11.72 -14.31
C VAL A 262 -3.00 11.31 -13.31
N LEU A 263 -3.18 11.70 -12.05
CA LEU A 263 -2.29 11.36 -10.94
C LEU A 263 -3.11 10.86 -9.75
N VAL A 264 -2.66 9.80 -9.12
CA VAL A 264 -3.20 9.35 -7.83
C VAL A 264 -2.14 9.55 -6.75
N VAL A 265 -2.52 10.20 -5.66
CA VAL A 265 -1.69 10.35 -4.47
C VAL A 265 -2.35 9.57 -3.33
N ALA A 266 -1.65 8.62 -2.77
CA ALA A 266 -2.15 7.78 -1.70
C ALA A 266 -1.09 7.54 -0.61
N PRO A 267 -1.47 7.38 0.66
CA PRO A 267 -0.56 6.90 1.68
C PRO A 267 0.09 5.58 1.25
N GLU A 268 1.37 5.41 1.59
CA GLU A 268 2.20 4.32 1.07
C GLU A 268 1.61 2.92 1.34
N ASP A 269 0.98 2.76 2.51
CA ASP A 269 0.34 1.51 2.93
C ASP A 269 -0.94 1.17 2.15
N ARG A 270 -1.51 2.13 1.39
CA ARG A 270 -2.72 1.93 0.56
C ARG A 270 -2.41 1.49 -0.86
N ILE A 271 -1.24 1.86 -1.35
CA ILE A 271 -0.85 1.65 -2.76
C ILE A 271 -0.86 0.17 -3.17
N PRO A 272 -0.31 -0.79 -2.38
CA PRO A 272 -0.33 -2.20 -2.78
C PRO A 272 -1.73 -2.75 -3.01
N GLY A 273 -2.70 -2.36 -2.16
CA GLY A 273 -4.10 -2.77 -2.33
C GLY A 273 -4.73 -2.27 -3.62
N LEU A 274 -4.46 -1.01 -3.99
CA LEU A 274 -4.93 -0.43 -5.25
C LEU A 274 -4.32 -1.12 -6.48
N LEU A 275 -3.02 -1.40 -6.43
CA LEU A 275 -2.31 -2.05 -7.55
C LEU A 275 -2.79 -3.48 -7.80
N LEU A 276 -3.18 -4.21 -6.75
CA LEU A 276 -3.76 -5.56 -6.89
C LEU A 276 -5.14 -5.54 -7.58
N LEU A 277 -5.82 -4.40 -7.59
CA LEU A 277 -7.12 -4.24 -8.24
C LEU A 277 -7.04 -3.70 -9.67
N LYS A 278 -5.84 -3.32 -10.14
CA LYS A 278 -5.68 -2.68 -11.45
C LYS A 278 -6.19 -3.51 -12.63
N GLU A 279 -5.97 -4.82 -12.60
CA GLU A 279 -6.38 -5.73 -13.66
C GLU A 279 -7.90 -5.94 -13.69
N GLU A 280 -8.52 -6.04 -12.51
CA GLU A 280 -9.96 -6.24 -12.35
C GLU A 280 -10.77 -5.06 -12.91
N TYR A 281 -10.20 -3.84 -12.76
CA TYR A 281 -10.82 -2.63 -13.29
C TYR A 281 -10.33 -2.25 -14.69
N GLY A 282 -9.38 -2.99 -15.25
CA GLY A 282 -8.76 -2.67 -16.55
C GLY A 282 -8.04 -1.32 -16.54
N LEU A 283 -7.41 -0.95 -15.41
CA LEU A 283 -6.74 0.33 -15.24
C LEU A 283 -5.22 0.18 -15.32
N PRO A 284 -4.51 1.00 -16.08
CA PRO A 284 -3.06 0.97 -16.18
C PRO A 284 -2.41 1.71 -14.99
N LEU A 285 -2.61 1.23 -13.75
CA LEU A 285 -1.99 1.82 -12.57
C LEU A 285 -0.53 1.39 -12.45
N GLU A 286 0.33 2.32 -12.06
CA GLU A 286 1.76 2.10 -11.86
C GLU A 286 2.20 2.40 -10.43
N ASP A 287 3.06 1.53 -9.89
CA ASP A 287 3.64 1.69 -8.56
C ASP A 287 4.74 2.75 -8.55
N GLY A 288 4.42 3.91 -8.02
CA GLY A 288 5.38 5.00 -7.87
C GLY A 288 6.17 5.00 -6.56
N ARG A 289 6.04 3.96 -5.74
CA ARG A 289 6.84 3.80 -4.51
C ARG A 289 8.27 3.38 -4.82
N GLU A 290 9.17 3.64 -3.90
CA GLU A 290 10.40 2.86 -3.80
C GLU A 290 10.05 1.54 -3.14
N ARG A 291 10.14 0.46 -3.91
CA ARG A 291 9.89 -0.87 -3.38
C ARG A 291 11.13 -1.43 -2.72
N SER A 292 10.96 -2.16 -1.63
CA SER A 292 12.02 -3.00 -1.11
C SER A 292 12.25 -4.22 -2.02
N LEU A 293 13.48 -4.70 -2.09
CA LEU A 293 13.77 -6.02 -2.69
C LEU A 293 12.89 -7.12 -2.07
N ALA A 294 12.53 -6.96 -0.81
CA ALA A 294 11.63 -7.81 -0.05
C ALA A 294 10.20 -7.88 -0.60
N GLU A 295 9.74 -6.85 -1.31
CA GLU A 295 8.38 -6.76 -1.88
C GLU A 295 8.27 -7.37 -3.28
N THR A 296 9.37 -7.85 -3.84
CA THR A 296 9.35 -8.62 -5.08
C THR A 296 8.87 -10.05 -4.81
N GLU A 297 8.33 -10.73 -5.81
CA GLU A 297 7.92 -12.12 -5.67
C GLU A 297 9.10 -13.03 -5.25
N GLU A 298 10.28 -12.78 -5.81
CA GLU A 298 11.52 -13.45 -5.42
C GLU A 298 11.90 -13.12 -3.97
N GLY A 299 11.80 -11.85 -3.58
CA GLY A 299 12.07 -11.39 -2.22
C GLY A 299 11.11 -11.98 -1.19
N GLU A 300 9.81 -12.07 -1.50
CA GLU A 300 8.82 -12.75 -0.63
C GLU A 300 9.21 -14.22 -0.38
N ARG A 301 9.66 -14.94 -1.43
CA ARG A 301 10.13 -16.33 -1.30
C ARG A 301 11.38 -16.43 -0.42
N VAL A 302 12.35 -15.54 -0.63
CA VAL A 302 13.59 -15.54 0.18
C VAL A 302 13.29 -15.15 1.64
N LEU A 303 12.40 -14.21 1.89
CA LEU A 303 11.99 -13.86 3.26
C LEU A 303 11.21 -14.98 3.94
N ALA A 304 10.39 -15.72 3.21
CA ALA A 304 9.72 -16.92 3.71
C ALA A 304 10.72 -18.02 4.09
N LEU A 305 11.78 -18.22 3.28
CA LEU A 305 12.89 -19.13 3.60
C LEU A 305 13.58 -18.72 4.91
N LEU A 306 13.79 -17.40 5.11
CA LEU A 306 14.49 -16.83 6.27
C LEU A 306 13.56 -16.45 7.44
N SER A 307 12.29 -16.84 7.41
CA SER A 307 11.33 -16.50 8.45
C SER A 307 11.71 -17.18 9.78
N PRO A 308 11.98 -16.40 10.86
CA PRO A 308 12.31 -17.00 12.16
C PRO A 308 11.08 -17.64 12.81
N TYR A 309 9.88 -17.26 12.37
CA TYR A 309 8.61 -17.75 12.87
C TYR A 309 7.67 -18.05 11.69
N PRO A 310 7.85 -19.20 11.02
CA PRO A 310 7.15 -19.50 9.79
C PRO A 310 5.63 -19.57 9.96
N THR A 311 4.93 -19.10 8.95
CA THR A 311 3.47 -19.05 8.88
C THR A 311 2.94 -19.88 7.72
N GLY A 312 1.62 -20.06 7.64
CA GLY A 312 1.00 -20.68 6.48
C GLY A 312 1.28 -19.92 5.16
N ARG A 313 1.52 -18.60 5.22
CA ARG A 313 1.92 -17.83 4.04
C ARG A 313 3.33 -18.16 3.58
N ASP A 314 4.26 -18.33 4.51
CA ASP A 314 5.63 -18.69 4.19
C ASP A 314 5.69 -20.06 3.53
N LEU A 315 4.91 -21.03 4.05
CA LEU A 315 4.76 -22.34 3.43
C LEU A 315 4.22 -22.25 2.00
N LEU A 316 3.22 -21.39 1.76
CA LEU A 316 2.66 -21.18 0.41
C LEU A 316 3.67 -20.54 -0.54
N ALA A 317 4.41 -19.52 -0.09
CA ALA A 317 5.44 -18.85 -0.87
C ALA A 317 6.57 -19.81 -1.28
N LEU A 318 6.89 -20.77 -0.43
CA LEU A 318 7.90 -21.82 -0.67
C LEU A 318 7.37 -23.04 -1.42
N GLY A 319 6.10 -23.04 -1.86
CA GLY A 319 5.51 -24.10 -2.67
C GLY A 319 4.84 -25.24 -1.86
N PHE A 320 4.84 -25.21 -0.54
CA PHE A 320 4.21 -26.21 0.33
C PHE A 320 2.70 -25.96 0.48
N ALA A 321 1.98 -26.14 -0.61
CA ALA A 321 0.62 -25.63 -0.75
C ALA A 321 -0.43 -26.34 0.10
N ARG A 322 -0.29 -27.65 0.39
CA ARG A 322 -1.28 -28.41 1.17
C ARG A 322 -1.20 -28.02 2.64
N LEU A 323 0.00 -28.05 3.21
CA LEU A 323 0.24 -27.69 4.60
C LEU A 323 -0.02 -26.18 4.82
N GLY A 324 0.49 -25.33 3.93
CA GLY A 324 0.34 -23.87 4.01
C GLY A 324 -1.12 -23.42 4.04
N ARG A 325 -1.98 -23.98 3.17
CA ARG A 325 -3.42 -23.65 3.16
C ARG A 325 -4.14 -24.07 4.44
N LYS A 326 -3.76 -25.22 5.02
CA LYS A 326 -4.34 -25.69 6.28
C LYS A 326 -3.88 -24.82 7.45
N ALA A 327 -2.59 -24.52 7.52
CA ALA A 327 -2.02 -23.63 8.53
C ALA A 327 -2.66 -22.24 8.49
N LEU A 328 -2.80 -21.66 7.28
CA LEU A 328 -3.42 -20.34 7.09
C LEU A 328 -4.89 -20.32 7.55
N ARG A 329 -5.64 -21.39 7.23
CA ARG A 329 -7.06 -21.52 7.63
C ARG A 329 -7.24 -21.60 9.13
N LEU A 330 -6.28 -22.21 9.83
CA LEU A 330 -6.31 -22.38 11.28
C LEU A 330 -5.60 -21.24 12.03
N GLY A 331 -4.95 -20.31 11.32
CA GLY A 331 -4.17 -19.23 11.92
C GLY A 331 -2.92 -19.72 12.66
N LEU A 332 -2.35 -20.86 12.26
CA LEU A 332 -1.19 -21.45 12.92
C LEU A 332 0.12 -20.85 12.39
N ALA A 333 1.07 -20.68 13.29
CA ALA A 333 2.40 -20.16 13.01
C ALA A 333 3.44 -20.76 13.99
N GLY A 334 4.71 -20.76 13.56
CA GLY A 334 5.82 -21.34 14.30
C GLY A 334 6.03 -22.82 13.99
N GLU A 335 7.28 -23.26 14.07
CA GLU A 335 7.69 -24.62 13.66
C GLU A 335 6.99 -25.72 14.44
N GLU A 336 6.81 -25.54 15.75
CA GLU A 336 6.15 -26.54 16.60
C GLU A 336 4.68 -26.73 16.19
N ALA A 337 3.91 -25.65 16.08
CA ALA A 337 2.50 -25.72 15.71
C ALA A 337 2.28 -26.26 14.29
N LEU A 338 3.17 -25.90 13.35
CA LEU A 338 3.12 -26.39 11.98
C LEU A 338 3.52 -27.86 11.87
N GLY A 339 4.50 -28.33 12.68
CA GLY A 339 4.89 -29.74 12.79
C GLY A 339 3.77 -30.62 13.33
N LEU A 340 3.10 -30.17 14.40
CA LEU A 340 1.92 -30.86 14.96
C LEU A 340 0.76 -30.92 13.96
N LEU A 341 0.53 -29.83 13.19
CA LEU A 341 -0.47 -29.83 12.12
C LEU A 341 -0.11 -30.83 11.02
N ALA A 342 1.16 -30.88 10.63
CA ALA A 342 1.64 -31.79 9.58
C ALA A 342 1.47 -33.27 9.98
N ASP A 343 1.76 -33.61 11.23
CA ASP A 343 1.57 -34.95 11.78
C ASP A 343 0.09 -35.35 11.77
N ARG A 344 -0.75 -34.49 12.37
CA ARG A 344 -2.21 -34.72 12.45
C ARG A 344 -2.88 -34.88 11.08
N GLU A 345 -2.39 -34.18 10.07
CA GLU A 345 -2.99 -34.13 8.73
C GLU A 345 -2.32 -35.08 7.73
N GLY A 346 -1.34 -35.90 8.18
CA GLY A 346 -0.60 -36.80 7.32
C GLY A 346 0.27 -36.11 6.27
N LEU A 347 0.81 -34.94 6.58
CA LEU A 347 1.61 -34.10 5.68
C LEU A 347 3.08 -33.99 6.13
N LEU A 348 3.58 -35.00 6.85
CA LEU A 348 4.95 -35.04 7.37
C LEU A 348 6.01 -34.99 6.28
N GLU A 349 5.74 -35.49 5.09
CA GLU A 349 6.68 -35.37 3.95
C GLU A 349 6.86 -33.90 3.50
N GLU A 350 5.74 -33.18 3.34
CA GLU A 350 5.82 -31.71 3.02
C GLU A 350 6.57 -30.97 4.15
N TRP A 351 6.33 -31.34 5.40
CA TRP A 351 6.98 -30.71 6.55
C TRP A 351 8.49 -30.96 6.58
N ARG A 352 8.91 -32.22 6.37
CA ARG A 352 10.34 -32.60 6.30
C ARG A 352 11.04 -31.90 5.14
N ALA A 353 10.38 -31.79 3.97
CA ALA A 353 10.92 -31.11 2.82
C ALA A 353 11.07 -29.59 3.09
N PHE A 354 10.11 -28.97 3.79
CA PHE A 354 10.18 -27.58 4.23
C PHE A 354 11.37 -27.36 5.18
N LEU A 355 11.53 -28.21 6.19
CA LEU A 355 12.66 -28.10 7.13
C LEU A 355 14.00 -28.31 6.42
N ALA A 356 14.09 -29.29 5.51
CA ALA A 356 15.30 -29.56 4.74
C ALA A 356 15.71 -28.39 3.83
N LEU A 357 14.73 -27.71 3.24
CA LEU A 357 15.00 -26.50 2.42
C LEU A 357 15.61 -25.38 3.27
N ARG A 358 15.15 -25.23 4.51
CA ARG A 358 15.56 -24.17 5.44
C ARG A 358 16.82 -24.51 6.26
N ALA A 359 17.25 -25.75 6.27
CA ALA A 359 18.43 -26.17 7.02
C ALA A 359 19.72 -25.74 6.31
N PRO A 360 20.48 -24.77 6.85
CA PRO A 360 21.71 -24.35 6.22
C PRO A 360 22.78 -25.44 6.33
N GLY A 361 23.52 -25.64 5.24
CA GLY A 361 24.71 -26.50 5.24
C GLY A 361 25.92 -25.83 5.91
N GLN A 362 27.06 -26.54 5.94
CA GLN A 362 28.32 -25.97 6.46
C GLN A 362 28.81 -24.77 5.64
N ASP A 363 28.63 -24.81 4.31
CA ASP A 363 28.85 -23.66 3.44
C ASP A 363 27.54 -22.95 3.19
N LEU A 364 27.36 -21.82 3.89
CA LEU A 364 26.14 -21.02 3.83
C LEU A 364 25.91 -20.35 2.47
N LEU A 365 27.00 -20.01 1.73
CA LEU A 365 26.86 -19.42 0.40
C LEU A 365 26.40 -20.45 -0.62
N ALA A 366 27.00 -21.66 -0.59
CA ALA A 366 26.59 -22.75 -1.46
C ALA A 366 25.13 -23.19 -1.18
N TRP A 367 24.75 -23.30 0.09
CA TRP A 367 23.37 -23.57 0.47
C TRP A 367 22.40 -22.52 -0.03
N ALA A 368 22.75 -21.24 0.14
CA ALA A 368 21.90 -20.14 -0.30
C ALA A 368 21.72 -20.13 -1.82
N GLU A 369 22.79 -20.37 -2.58
CA GLU A 369 22.75 -20.45 -4.04
C GLU A 369 21.84 -21.57 -4.53
N GLU A 370 21.94 -22.77 -3.92
CA GLU A 370 21.06 -23.91 -4.20
C GLU A 370 19.62 -23.62 -3.80
N ALA A 371 19.39 -23.03 -2.62
CA ALA A 371 18.04 -22.67 -2.16
C ALA A 371 17.38 -21.64 -3.09
N LEU A 372 18.10 -20.60 -3.50
CA LEU A 372 17.60 -19.60 -4.46
C LEU A 372 17.26 -20.24 -5.82
N GLU A 373 18.06 -21.19 -6.29
CA GLU A 373 17.75 -21.94 -7.51
C GLU A 373 16.48 -22.75 -7.40
N ARG A 374 16.32 -23.52 -6.32
CA ARG A 374 15.10 -24.30 -6.03
C ARG A 374 13.85 -23.42 -5.93
N LEU A 375 13.99 -22.19 -5.44
CA LEU A 375 12.92 -21.21 -5.34
C LEU A 375 12.62 -20.49 -6.69
N GLY A 376 13.36 -20.78 -7.74
CA GLY A 376 13.21 -20.14 -9.05
C GLY A 376 13.54 -18.65 -9.03
N VAL A 377 14.53 -18.26 -8.22
CA VAL A 377 15.05 -16.87 -8.20
C VAL A 377 16.00 -16.69 -9.37
N GLU A 378 15.61 -15.89 -10.36
CA GLU A 378 16.42 -15.64 -11.56
C GLU A 378 17.60 -14.71 -11.24
N ALA A 379 17.34 -13.61 -10.56
CA ALA A 379 18.34 -12.63 -10.17
C ALA A 379 18.95 -12.95 -8.79
N LYS A 380 19.83 -13.96 -8.69
CA LYS A 380 20.43 -14.41 -7.41
C LYS A 380 21.40 -13.39 -6.79
N GLU A 381 22.16 -12.67 -7.60
CA GLU A 381 23.26 -11.80 -7.11
C GLU A 381 22.84 -10.71 -6.11
N PRO A 382 21.70 -10.02 -6.25
CA PRO A 382 21.23 -9.08 -5.23
C PRO A 382 21.11 -9.71 -3.84
N PHE A 383 20.61 -10.94 -3.75
CA PHE A 383 20.46 -11.67 -2.49
C PHE A 383 21.80 -12.18 -1.95
N LEU A 384 22.63 -12.79 -2.79
CA LEU A 384 23.94 -13.32 -2.40
C LEU A 384 24.91 -12.21 -1.96
N ALA A 385 24.86 -11.04 -2.60
CA ALA A 385 25.66 -9.89 -2.16
C ALA A 385 25.29 -9.45 -0.74
N ARG A 386 24.01 -9.52 -0.33
CA ARG A 386 23.55 -9.22 1.04
C ARG A 386 23.96 -10.31 2.02
N LEU A 387 23.98 -11.57 1.60
CA LEU A 387 24.50 -12.66 2.44
C LEU A 387 26.00 -12.51 2.70
N ARG A 388 26.79 -12.16 1.68
CA ARG A 388 28.23 -11.86 1.88
C ARG A 388 28.46 -10.71 2.86
N LEU A 389 27.60 -9.68 2.83
CA LEU A 389 27.65 -8.59 3.82
C LEU A 389 27.23 -9.10 5.21
N ALA A 390 26.20 -9.93 5.32
CA ALA A 390 25.75 -10.51 6.57
C ALA A 390 26.84 -11.35 7.26
N LEU A 391 27.50 -12.22 6.50
CA LEU A 391 28.64 -13.05 6.95
C LEU A 391 29.83 -12.22 7.45
N ARG A 392 30.01 -11.04 6.90
CA ARG A 392 31.04 -10.11 7.36
C ARG A 392 30.70 -9.47 8.69
N VAL A 393 29.42 -9.12 8.88
CA VAL A 393 28.92 -8.49 10.12
C VAL A 393 28.84 -9.50 11.25
N ASP A 394 28.18 -10.63 11.02
CA ASP A 394 27.95 -11.63 12.05
C ASP A 394 28.04 -13.06 11.50
N ARG A 395 29.07 -13.78 11.98
CA ARG A 395 29.26 -15.19 11.62
C ARG A 395 28.43 -16.16 12.48
N ALA A 396 27.94 -15.70 13.62
CA ALA A 396 27.16 -16.55 14.52
C ALA A 396 25.67 -16.60 14.08
N ASP A 397 25.10 -15.46 13.66
CA ASP A 397 23.75 -15.40 13.13
C ASP A 397 23.68 -14.60 11.83
N PRO A 398 24.26 -15.09 10.73
CA PRO A 398 24.25 -14.42 9.46
C PRO A 398 22.88 -14.40 8.80
N LEU A 399 21.97 -15.31 9.12
CA LEU A 399 20.63 -15.40 8.50
C LEU A 399 19.73 -14.24 8.94
N ALA A 400 19.75 -13.86 10.21
CA ALA A 400 19.03 -12.69 10.71
C ALA A 400 19.52 -11.42 10.04
N TRP A 401 20.83 -11.28 9.85
CA TRP A 401 21.43 -10.16 9.14
C TRP A 401 21.09 -10.19 7.65
N TRP A 402 21.14 -11.35 7.01
CA TRP A 402 20.78 -11.49 5.60
C TRP A 402 19.33 -11.05 5.35
N ARG A 403 18.39 -11.57 6.14
CA ARG A 403 16.99 -11.16 6.12
C ARG A 403 16.84 -9.64 6.29
N SER A 404 17.56 -9.07 7.25
CA SER A 404 17.53 -7.65 7.53
C SER A 404 18.03 -6.80 6.35
N LEU A 405 19.13 -7.18 5.72
CA LEU A 405 19.73 -6.44 4.62
C LEU A 405 18.88 -6.52 3.33
N ILE A 406 18.13 -7.60 3.13
CA ILE A 406 17.13 -7.71 2.05
C ILE A 406 15.99 -6.69 2.26
N LEU A 407 15.50 -6.54 3.49
CA LEU A 407 14.47 -5.57 3.83
C LEU A 407 14.93 -4.11 3.64
N ASP A 408 16.22 -3.83 3.76
CA ASP A 408 16.80 -2.50 3.63
C ASP A 408 17.18 -2.11 2.19
N GLU A 409 17.13 -3.06 1.26
CA GLU A 409 17.45 -2.79 -0.14
C GLU A 409 16.25 -2.22 -0.87
N THR A 410 16.44 -1.07 -1.50
CA THR A 410 15.39 -0.39 -2.28
C THR A 410 15.64 -0.53 -3.77
N LEU A 411 14.58 -0.82 -4.50
CA LEU A 411 14.55 -0.88 -5.96
C LEU A 411 14.02 0.45 -6.51
N PRO A 412 14.52 0.89 -7.68
CA PRO A 412 13.96 2.06 -8.33
C PRO A 412 12.49 1.80 -8.69
N PRO A 413 11.63 2.85 -8.69
CA PRO A 413 10.24 2.71 -9.10
C PRO A 413 10.14 2.30 -10.57
N GLU A 414 9.09 1.59 -10.91
CA GLU A 414 8.72 1.33 -12.29
C GLU A 414 8.34 2.64 -12.99
N VAL A 415 8.87 2.84 -14.18
CA VAL A 415 8.55 4.01 -15.02
C VAL A 415 7.83 3.48 -16.26
N GLY A 416 6.57 3.83 -16.40
CA GLY A 416 5.73 3.39 -17.50
C GLY A 416 4.91 4.51 -18.12
N LYS A 417 3.89 4.16 -18.87
CA LYS A 417 2.93 5.06 -19.54
C LYS A 417 1.56 5.05 -18.86
N GLY A 418 1.44 4.45 -17.70
CA GLY A 418 0.20 4.33 -16.96
C GLY A 418 -0.08 5.52 -16.04
N ILE A 419 -1.12 5.36 -15.21
CA ILE A 419 -1.49 6.32 -14.17
C ILE A 419 -0.54 6.10 -12.98
N PRO A 420 0.30 7.08 -12.62
CA PRO A 420 1.18 6.94 -11.47
C PRO A 420 0.39 7.02 -10.17
N VAL A 421 0.56 6.02 -9.31
CA VAL A 421 0.06 6.01 -7.93
C VAL A 421 1.24 6.31 -7.02
N LEU A 422 1.31 7.52 -6.50
CA LEU A 422 2.48 8.04 -5.79
C LEU A 422 2.21 8.23 -4.30
N PRO A 423 3.16 7.88 -3.42
CA PRO A 423 3.11 8.36 -2.05
C PRO A 423 3.29 9.89 -1.99
N PRO A 424 2.78 10.56 -0.94
CA PRO A 424 2.72 12.02 -0.88
C PRO A 424 4.05 12.74 -1.14
N LEU A 425 5.16 12.22 -0.60
CA LEU A 425 6.49 12.81 -0.80
C LEU A 425 6.99 12.68 -2.25
N ARG A 426 6.58 11.64 -2.96
CA ARG A 426 6.96 11.42 -4.36
C ARG A 426 6.06 12.15 -5.36
N ALA A 427 4.93 12.65 -4.92
CA ALA A 427 4.10 13.53 -5.70
C ALA A 427 4.66 14.97 -5.78
N THR A 428 5.66 15.30 -4.94
CA THR A 428 6.31 16.62 -4.90
C THR A 428 6.88 16.99 -6.28
N GLY A 429 6.53 18.20 -6.77
CA GLY A 429 7.02 18.72 -8.03
C GLY A 429 6.43 18.11 -9.30
N ILE A 430 5.49 17.17 -9.20
CA ILE A 430 4.71 16.64 -10.32
C ILE A 430 3.32 17.28 -10.30
N ARG A 431 2.76 17.55 -11.48
CA ARG A 431 1.40 18.04 -11.63
C ARG A 431 0.73 17.38 -12.82
N ALA A 432 -0.53 16.99 -12.64
CA ALA A 432 -1.37 16.42 -13.68
C ALA A 432 -2.51 17.40 -14.05
N ARG A 433 -3.28 17.08 -15.04
CA ARG A 433 -4.54 17.77 -15.34
C ARG A 433 -5.56 17.48 -14.25
N ARG A 434 -5.67 16.20 -13.83
CA ARG A 434 -6.49 15.76 -12.70
C ARG A 434 -5.67 14.98 -11.68
N ALA A 435 -5.83 15.30 -10.40
CA ALA A 435 -5.24 14.55 -9.31
C ALA A 435 -6.31 14.07 -8.34
N TYR A 436 -6.18 12.82 -7.90
CA TYR A 436 -6.95 12.22 -6.82
C TYR A 436 -6.05 12.01 -5.61
N VAL A 437 -6.49 12.45 -4.45
CA VAL A 437 -5.75 12.31 -3.19
C VAL A 437 -6.61 11.51 -2.22
N LEU A 438 -6.11 10.38 -1.75
CA LEU A 438 -6.82 9.46 -0.88
C LEU A 438 -6.51 9.69 0.60
N GLU A 439 -7.42 9.28 1.46
CA GLU A 439 -7.30 9.39 2.93
C GLU A 439 -6.90 10.81 3.37
N TRP A 440 -7.64 11.83 2.89
CA TRP A 440 -7.40 13.23 3.25
C TRP A 440 -7.82 13.51 4.69
N VAL A 441 -7.13 12.85 5.65
CA VAL A 441 -7.42 12.86 7.08
C VAL A 441 -6.20 13.27 7.90
N ALA A 442 -6.45 13.70 9.13
CA ALA A 442 -5.40 14.05 10.09
C ALA A 442 -4.40 12.91 10.29
N GLY A 443 -3.14 13.24 10.46
CA GLY A 443 -2.05 12.27 10.67
C GLY A 443 -1.49 11.61 9.41
N ARG A 444 -2.17 11.69 8.24
CA ARG A 444 -1.69 11.05 7.00
C ARG A 444 -0.75 11.92 6.17
N TYR A 445 -0.94 13.22 6.18
CA TYR A 445 -0.18 14.18 5.36
C TYR A 445 0.70 15.06 6.25
N THR A 446 1.69 14.44 6.85
CA THR A 446 2.71 15.07 7.69
C THR A 446 4.10 14.75 7.17
N LEU A 447 5.07 15.60 7.44
CA LEU A 447 6.48 15.37 7.07
C LEU A 447 7.18 14.36 7.97
N GLY A 448 6.43 13.74 8.87
CA GLY A 448 6.83 12.62 9.69
C GLY A 448 7.67 13.04 10.91
N GLU A 449 7.12 12.72 12.08
CA GLU A 449 7.83 12.77 13.34
C GLU A 449 8.15 11.35 13.74
N ARG A 450 9.36 10.89 13.44
CA ARG A 450 9.91 9.74 14.16
C ARG A 450 10.85 10.27 15.22
N GLU A 451 10.55 9.97 16.47
CA GLU A 451 11.51 10.21 17.52
C GLU A 451 12.80 9.46 17.18
N ASP A 452 13.90 10.18 17.22
CA ASP A 452 15.22 9.58 17.10
C ASP A 452 15.71 9.23 18.50
N TYR A 453 16.01 7.97 18.73
CA TYR A 453 16.43 7.47 20.05
C TYR A 453 17.72 8.14 20.57
N PHE A 454 18.64 8.51 19.68
CA PHE A 454 19.92 9.10 20.06
C PHE A 454 19.93 10.62 20.03
N LEU A 455 19.09 11.21 19.19
CA LEU A 455 19.00 12.65 18.98
C LEU A 455 17.71 13.16 19.61
N LEU A 456 17.65 13.05 20.95
CA LEU A 456 16.53 13.49 21.75
C LEU A 456 16.20 14.98 21.49
N GLU A 457 14.98 15.38 21.79
CA GLU A 457 14.47 16.74 21.57
C GLU A 457 15.38 17.80 22.20
N GLU A 458 15.92 17.51 23.38
CA GLU A 458 16.84 18.36 24.12
C GLU A 458 18.13 18.67 23.33
N LEU A 459 18.70 17.66 22.66
CA LEU A 459 19.87 17.85 21.78
C LEU A 459 19.53 18.60 20.49
N ARG A 460 18.26 18.62 20.11
CA ARG A 460 17.76 19.37 18.96
C ARG A 460 17.40 20.81 19.31
N GLU A 461 17.26 21.13 20.58
CA GLU A 461 17.07 22.50 21.06
C GLU A 461 18.37 23.32 21.06
N GLU A 462 19.51 22.65 21.16
CA GLU A 462 20.84 23.26 21.16
C GLU A 462 21.64 22.88 19.89
N GLY A 463 22.30 23.83 19.27
CA GLY A 463 23.19 23.59 18.13
C GLY A 463 22.52 23.52 16.74
N PRO A 464 23.19 22.94 15.74
CA PRO A 464 22.75 22.96 14.33
C PRO A 464 21.48 22.18 14.02
N LEU A 465 21.06 21.26 14.90
CA LEU A 465 19.79 20.55 14.81
C LEU A 465 18.64 21.29 15.50
N ARG A 466 18.94 22.47 16.06
CA ARG A 466 17.96 23.27 16.80
C ARG A 466 16.71 23.54 15.96
N GLY A 467 15.57 23.21 16.52
CA GLY A 467 14.28 23.46 15.92
C GLY A 467 13.94 22.61 14.68
N LEU A 468 14.73 21.58 14.34
CA LEU A 468 14.45 20.74 13.16
C LEU A 468 13.04 20.13 13.22
N LYS A 469 12.65 19.55 14.34
CA LYS A 469 11.32 18.95 14.52
C LYS A 469 10.20 19.99 14.49
N ARG A 470 10.38 21.12 15.19
CA ARG A 470 9.42 22.26 15.13
C ARG A 470 9.31 22.82 13.72
N ARG A 471 10.43 22.90 13.00
CA ARG A 471 10.45 23.36 11.61
C ARG A 471 9.68 22.41 10.70
N LEU A 472 9.87 21.09 10.82
CA LEU A 472 9.13 20.11 10.04
C LEU A 472 7.63 20.17 10.33
N ARG A 473 7.22 20.29 11.60
CA ARG A 473 5.81 20.51 11.97
C ARG A 473 5.24 21.80 11.36
N GLY A 474 6.03 22.87 11.41
CA GLY A 474 5.63 24.13 10.78
C GLY A 474 5.46 24.05 9.26
N LEU A 475 6.08 23.05 8.62
CA LEU A 475 5.95 22.81 7.18
C LEU A 475 4.78 21.87 6.81
N ASP A 476 4.12 21.23 7.76
CA ASP A 476 2.97 20.34 7.47
C ASP A 476 1.83 21.05 6.74
N PRO A 477 1.40 22.28 7.10
CA PRO A 477 0.38 22.99 6.33
C PRO A 477 0.80 23.24 4.88
N LEU A 478 2.06 23.60 4.67
CA LEU A 478 2.62 23.82 3.33
C LEU A 478 2.68 22.51 2.54
N PHE A 479 3.06 21.41 3.18
CA PHE A 479 3.09 20.09 2.58
C PHE A 479 1.69 19.62 2.18
N ARG A 480 0.68 19.83 3.04
CA ARG A 480 -0.73 19.53 2.70
C ARG A 480 -1.19 20.35 1.51
N GLU A 481 -0.89 21.65 1.51
CA GLU A 481 -1.20 22.52 0.38
C GLU A 481 -0.48 22.07 -0.90
N GLU A 482 0.75 21.63 -0.79
CA GLU A 482 1.51 21.06 -1.89
C GLU A 482 0.83 19.80 -2.45
N VAL A 483 0.43 18.85 -1.61
CA VAL A 483 -0.28 17.63 -2.04
C VAL A 483 -1.64 17.99 -2.66
N ALA A 484 -2.41 18.89 -2.02
CA ALA A 484 -3.71 19.34 -2.50
C ALA A 484 -3.65 20.24 -3.76
N SER A 485 -2.47 20.41 -4.36
CA SER A 485 -2.26 21.22 -5.57
C SER A 485 -1.62 20.46 -6.73
N ARG A 486 -1.62 19.13 -6.68
CA ARG A 486 -0.98 18.26 -7.69
C ARG A 486 -1.75 18.15 -9.01
N GLY A 487 -2.89 18.83 -9.17
CA GLY A 487 -3.67 18.89 -10.41
C GLY A 487 -4.12 20.30 -10.78
N GLU A 488 -4.64 20.47 -11.98
CA GLU A 488 -5.47 21.63 -12.32
C GLU A 488 -6.83 21.49 -11.64
N GLU A 489 -7.32 20.25 -11.60
CA GLU A 489 -8.46 19.80 -10.84
C GLU A 489 -7.98 18.78 -9.82
N VAL A 490 -8.33 18.95 -8.55
CA VAL A 490 -7.93 18.07 -7.46
C VAL A 490 -9.16 17.56 -6.73
N VAL A 491 -9.28 16.24 -6.64
CA VAL A 491 -10.33 15.57 -5.89
C VAL A 491 -9.70 14.96 -4.63
N LEU A 492 -10.03 15.53 -3.48
CA LEU A 492 -9.57 15.06 -2.17
C LEU A 492 -10.63 14.11 -1.63
N LEU A 493 -10.23 12.86 -1.41
CA LEU A 493 -11.11 11.79 -0.93
C LEU A 493 -10.77 11.48 0.52
N TYR A 494 -11.79 11.27 1.35
CA TYR A 494 -11.55 10.75 2.68
C TYR A 494 -12.65 9.78 3.14
N PRO A 495 -12.27 8.69 3.83
CA PRO A 495 -13.22 7.82 4.50
C PRO A 495 -13.64 8.44 5.84
N ARG A 496 -14.95 8.45 6.13
CA ARG A 496 -15.47 8.96 7.42
C ARG A 496 -15.10 8.08 8.60
N ALA A 497 -14.93 6.79 8.35
CA ALA A 497 -14.54 5.83 9.36
C ALA A 497 -13.46 4.88 8.84
N GLY A 498 -12.52 4.52 9.70
CA GLY A 498 -11.51 3.51 9.50
C GLY A 498 -11.73 2.30 10.41
N PRO A 499 -10.80 1.32 10.41
CA PRO A 499 -10.89 0.12 11.25
C PRO A 499 -10.98 0.42 12.76
N SER A 500 -10.42 1.55 13.18
CA SER A 500 -10.33 1.96 14.59
C SER A 500 -11.41 2.96 15.02
N GLY A 501 -12.37 3.30 14.12
CA GLY A 501 -13.42 4.26 14.39
C GLY A 501 -13.45 5.46 13.43
N PRO A 502 -14.14 6.53 13.81
CA PRO A 502 -14.23 7.75 13.00
C PRO A 502 -12.86 8.37 12.70
N LEU A 503 -12.73 8.94 11.52
CA LEU A 503 -11.51 9.63 11.08
C LEU A 503 -11.77 11.14 11.00
N GLU A 504 -10.82 11.93 11.46
CA GLU A 504 -10.87 13.38 11.40
C GLU A 504 -10.42 13.87 10.00
N PRO A 505 -11.30 14.50 9.20
CA PRO A 505 -10.92 15.03 7.89
C PRO A 505 -10.06 16.29 8.01
N LEU A 506 -9.14 16.48 7.08
CA LEU A 506 -8.37 17.72 6.95
C LEU A 506 -9.20 18.87 6.38
N ALA A 507 -10.29 18.56 5.70
CA ALA A 507 -11.30 19.51 5.22
C ALA A 507 -12.64 18.80 5.10
N GLU A 508 -13.72 19.49 5.46
CA GLU A 508 -15.09 18.98 5.31
C GLU A 508 -15.43 18.77 3.83
N GLY A 509 -16.06 17.64 3.55
CA GLY A 509 -16.44 17.23 2.21
C GLY A 509 -17.91 16.88 2.07
N ARG A 510 -18.43 16.99 0.84
CA ARG A 510 -19.76 16.51 0.50
C ARG A 510 -19.76 15.00 0.20
N ARG A 511 -20.89 14.37 0.37
CA ARG A 511 -21.08 12.99 -0.13
C ARG A 511 -21.04 13.03 -1.66
N PRO A 512 -20.26 12.14 -2.33
CA PRO A 512 -20.24 12.09 -3.78
C PRO A 512 -21.59 11.67 -4.35
N GLU A 513 -21.90 12.18 -5.52
CA GLU A 513 -22.98 11.63 -6.33
C GLU A 513 -22.57 10.23 -6.85
N PRO A 514 -23.54 9.31 -6.98
CA PRO A 514 -23.24 8.00 -7.58
C PRO A 514 -22.64 8.18 -8.97
N LEU A 515 -21.47 7.58 -9.19
CA LEU A 515 -20.91 7.53 -10.52
C LEU A 515 -21.76 6.60 -11.40
N PRO A 516 -21.93 6.93 -12.67
CA PRO A 516 -22.64 6.05 -13.61
C PRO A 516 -21.95 4.68 -13.68
N PRO A 517 -22.69 3.61 -13.95
CA PRO A 517 -22.14 2.27 -14.09
C PRO A 517 -20.98 2.24 -15.09
N SER A 518 -19.90 1.57 -14.73
CA SER A 518 -18.71 1.48 -15.58
C SER A 518 -18.93 0.64 -16.84
N SER A 519 -19.97 -0.20 -16.86
CA SER A 519 -20.39 -0.98 -18.05
C SER A 519 -20.72 -0.09 -19.26
N ARG A 520 -21.01 1.18 -19.05
CA ARG A 520 -21.18 2.18 -20.14
C ARG A 520 -19.86 2.79 -20.63
N LEU A 521 -18.74 2.44 -20.01
CA LEU A 521 -17.42 3.01 -20.29
C LEU A 521 -16.49 1.98 -20.95
N GLU A 522 -16.97 1.26 -21.95
CA GLU A 522 -16.38 0.03 -22.51
C GLU A 522 -15.06 0.17 -23.28
N ALA A 523 -14.49 1.36 -23.40
CA ALA A 523 -13.29 1.58 -24.22
C ALA A 523 -11.98 1.07 -23.61
N LEU A 524 -11.98 0.65 -22.34
CA LEU A 524 -10.77 0.10 -21.71
C LEU A 524 -10.71 -1.41 -21.92
N PRO A 525 -9.52 -1.96 -22.25
CA PRO A 525 -9.36 -3.40 -22.36
C PRO A 525 -9.65 -4.04 -20.99
N HIS A 526 -10.63 -4.92 -20.97
CA HIS A 526 -10.94 -5.73 -19.80
C HIS A 526 -10.33 -7.12 -19.97
N THR A 527 -9.74 -7.65 -18.92
CA THR A 527 -9.43 -9.07 -18.87
C THR A 527 -10.75 -9.84 -18.83
N PRO A 528 -11.03 -10.71 -19.82
CA PRO A 528 -12.28 -11.45 -19.82
C PRO A 528 -12.35 -12.34 -18.59
N PHE A 529 -13.45 -12.20 -17.83
CA PHE A 529 -13.73 -13.09 -16.71
C PHE A 529 -13.85 -14.54 -17.22
N ARG A 530 -13.04 -15.42 -16.67
CA ARG A 530 -13.13 -16.86 -16.90
C ARG A 530 -13.49 -17.53 -15.58
N PRO A 531 -14.72 -18.08 -15.44
CA PRO A 531 -15.07 -18.83 -14.25
C PRO A 531 -14.06 -19.95 -14.00
N ILE A 532 -13.60 -20.09 -12.76
CA ILE A 532 -12.76 -21.22 -12.38
C ILE A 532 -13.65 -22.46 -12.43
N PRO A 533 -13.21 -23.57 -13.08
CA PRO A 533 -13.99 -24.79 -13.13
C PRO A 533 -14.45 -25.25 -11.73
N PRO A 534 -15.67 -25.77 -11.57
CA PRO A 534 -16.23 -26.19 -10.28
C PRO A 534 -15.34 -27.14 -9.47
N SER A 535 -14.54 -27.95 -10.15
CA SER A 535 -13.56 -28.87 -9.54
C SER A 535 -12.50 -28.16 -8.67
N ARG A 536 -12.27 -26.85 -8.90
CA ARG A 536 -11.37 -26.00 -8.08
C ARG A 536 -12.13 -25.19 -7.03
N ALA A 537 -13.45 -25.09 -7.15
CA ALA A 537 -14.32 -24.43 -6.19
C ALA A 537 -14.46 -25.33 -4.94
N ARG A 538 -13.54 -25.21 -3.99
CA ARG A 538 -13.50 -26.05 -2.78
C ARG A 538 -14.58 -25.68 -1.79
N GLY A 539 -15.38 -26.63 -1.41
CA GLY A 539 -16.40 -26.59 -0.35
C GLY A 539 -17.81 -26.42 -0.87
N LEU A 540 -18.75 -27.01 -0.16
CA LEU A 540 -20.17 -26.91 -0.44
C LEU A 540 -20.64 -25.45 -0.26
N PRO A 541 -21.46 -24.90 -1.17
CA PRO A 541 -22.06 -23.58 -1.00
C PRO A 541 -22.98 -23.55 0.20
N THR A 542 -23.20 -22.38 0.79
CA THR A 542 -24.25 -22.20 1.80
C THR A 542 -25.61 -22.18 1.13
N LEU A 543 -26.68 -22.52 1.86
CA LEU A 543 -28.04 -22.41 1.29
C LEU A 543 -28.36 -20.99 0.81
N GLU A 544 -27.87 -19.98 1.51
CA GLU A 544 -28.05 -18.59 1.09
C GLU A 544 -27.29 -18.28 -0.21
N ALA A 545 -26.09 -18.82 -0.37
CA ALA A 545 -25.35 -18.68 -1.62
C ALA A 545 -26.08 -19.35 -2.80
N LEU A 546 -26.66 -20.53 -2.58
CA LEU A 546 -27.47 -21.23 -3.59
C LEU A 546 -28.78 -20.49 -3.93
N ARG A 547 -29.46 -19.92 -2.91
CA ARG A 547 -30.62 -19.06 -3.14
C ARG A 547 -30.27 -17.86 -4.02
N ARG A 548 -29.22 -17.13 -3.64
CA ARG A 548 -28.75 -15.95 -4.39
C ARG A 548 -28.25 -16.30 -5.80
N PHE A 549 -27.64 -17.49 -5.94
CA PHE A 549 -27.26 -18.03 -7.24
C PHE A 549 -28.48 -18.23 -8.16
N LEU A 550 -29.55 -18.79 -7.62
CA LEU A 550 -30.76 -19.05 -8.39
C LEU A 550 -31.62 -17.80 -8.59
N GLU A 551 -31.78 -16.97 -7.55
CA GLU A 551 -32.76 -15.86 -7.54
C GLU A 551 -32.17 -14.48 -7.89
N GLU A 552 -30.88 -14.28 -7.67
CA GLU A 552 -30.25 -12.99 -7.91
C GLU A 552 -29.28 -13.06 -9.11
N CYS A 553 -27.99 -13.22 -8.86
CA CYS A 553 -26.97 -13.25 -9.90
C CYS A 553 -25.93 -14.32 -9.63
N PRO A 554 -25.81 -15.37 -10.49
CA PRO A 554 -24.81 -16.41 -10.34
C PRO A 554 -23.39 -15.86 -10.29
N LEU A 555 -23.05 -14.93 -11.16
CA LEU A 555 -21.71 -14.31 -11.22
C LEU A 555 -21.36 -13.55 -9.92
N ARG A 556 -22.31 -12.76 -9.38
CA ARG A 556 -22.09 -12.05 -8.13
C ARG A 556 -21.76 -13.01 -6.98
N VAL A 557 -22.52 -14.10 -6.86
CA VAL A 557 -22.30 -15.09 -5.81
C VAL A 557 -20.97 -15.82 -5.99
N TYR A 558 -20.58 -16.08 -7.21
CA TYR A 558 -19.27 -16.63 -7.53
C TYR A 558 -18.14 -15.70 -7.10
N LEU A 559 -18.17 -14.42 -7.49
CA LEU A 559 -17.15 -13.43 -7.18
C LEU A 559 -17.04 -13.12 -5.67
N GLU A 560 -18.15 -13.15 -4.94
CA GLU A 560 -18.15 -12.97 -3.49
C GLU A 560 -17.45 -14.14 -2.75
N ARG A 561 -17.52 -15.33 -3.30
CA ARG A 561 -16.99 -16.54 -2.66
C ARG A 561 -15.64 -16.98 -3.24
N PHE A 562 -15.47 -16.75 -4.51
CA PHE A 562 -14.28 -17.14 -5.27
C PHE A 562 -13.77 -15.91 -6.01
N PRO A 563 -12.90 -15.11 -5.41
CA PRO A 563 -12.28 -14.00 -6.14
C PRO A 563 -11.64 -14.52 -7.42
N THR A 564 -11.71 -13.72 -8.48
CA THR A 564 -11.24 -14.09 -9.82
C THR A 564 -9.74 -14.28 -9.86
N THR A 565 -9.03 -13.55 -9.01
CA THR A 565 -7.58 -13.64 -8.83
C THR A 565 -7.22 -13.59 -7.36
N ASP A 566 -6.08 -14.17 -7.01
CA ASP A 566 -5.49 -13.99 -5.68
C ASP A 566 -5.19 -12.51 -5.42
N GLY A 567 -4.89 -11.74 -6.49
CA GLY A 567 -4.66 -10.32 -6.44
C GLY A 567 -5.89 -9.53 -5.98
N GLU A 568 -7.07 -9.82 -6.52
CA GLU A 568 -8.32 -9.19 -6.10
C GLU A 568 -8.60 -9.42 -4.61
N ALA A 569 -8.52 -10.68 -4.16
CA ALA A 569 -8.77 -11.03 -2.77
C ALA A 569 -7.78 -10.32 -1.82
N ARG A 570 -6.51 -10.29 -2.17
CA ARG A 570 -5.45 -9.59 -1.41
C ARG A 570 -5.67 -8.08 -1.45
N GLY A 571 -6.04 -7.52 -2.60
CA GLY A 571 -6.32 -6.10 -2.77
C GLY A 571 -7.46 -5.64 -1.86
N TRP A 572 -8.60 -6.30 -1.89
CA TRP A 572 -9.72 -5.96 -1.03
C TRP A 572 -9.41 -6.19 0.46
N ALA A 573 -8.69 -7.25 0.82
CA ALA A 573 -8.26 -7.50 2.19
C ALA A 573 -7.33 -6.39 2.72
N LEU A 574 -6.38 -5.93 1.91
CA LEU A 574 -5.48 -4.83 2.28
C LEU A 574 -6.22 -3.49 2.42
N LEU A 575 -7.20 -3.22 1.55
CA LEU A 575 -7.98 -1.99 1.61
C LEU A 575 -8.97 -1.99 2.77
N ALA A 576 -9.59 -3.13 3.07
CA ALA A 576 -10.57 -3.27 4.15
C ALA A 576 -9.94 -3.26 5.54
N LYS A 577 -8.69 -3.64 5.68
CA LYS A 577 -7.93 -3.84 6.94
C LYS A 577 -8.66 -4.64 8.05
N ASP A 578 -9.98 -4.76 7.98
CA ASP A 578 -10.79 -5.58 8.88
C ASP A 578 -12.12 -5.98 8.22
N PRO A 579 -12.41 -7.29 8.09
CA PRO A 579 -13.72 -7.76 7.63
C PRO A 579 -14.87 -7.47 8.60
N LYS A 580 -14.57 -7.01 9.82
CA LYS A 580 -15.55 -6.66 10.87
C LYS A 580 -15.92 -5.18 10.90
N ALA A 581 -15.74 -4.46 9.79
CA ALA A 581 -16.07 -3.01 9.73
C ALA A 581 -17.52 -2.68 10.11
N LEU A 582 -18.45 -3.64 10.05
CA LEU A 582 -19.82 -3.48 10.55
C LEU A 582 -19.91 -3.59 12.08
N GLU A 583 -18.99 -4.34 12.73
CA GLU A 583 -18.91 -4.39 14.20
C GLU A 583 -18.27 -3.11 14.76
N ALA A 584 -17.62 -2.31 13.94
CA ALA A 584 -16.98 -1.05 14.32
C ALA A 584 -17.85 0.19 14.07
N ASP A 585 -19.07 0.04 13.53
CA ASP A 585 -20.00 1.16 13.39
C ASP A 585 -20.37 1.68 14.80
N PRO A 586 -20.08 2.96 15.13
CA PRO A 586 -20.32 3.53 16.45
C PRO A 586 -21.80 3.48 16.89
N ALA A 587 -22.74 3.42 15.93
CA ALA A 587 -24.15 3.30 16.21
C ALA A 587 -24.59 1.85 16.45
N VAL A 588 -23.97 0.90 15.75
CA VAL A 588 -24.37 -0.52 15.77
C VAL A 588 -23.60 -1.31 16.83
N SER A 589 -22.33 -0.97 17.08
CA SER A 589 -21.47 -1.72 18.00
C SER A 589 -21.99 -1.82 19.44
N PRO A 590 -22.50 -0.74 20.08
CA PRO A 590 -23.08 -0.84 21.43
C PRO A 590 -24.32 -1.72 21.45
N TRP A 591 -25.17 -1.64 20.42
CA TRP A 591 -26.37 -2.47 20.29
C TRP A 591 -26.02 -3.95 20.11
N LEU A 592 -25.04 -4.28 19.25
CA LEU A 592 -24.53 -5.63 19.08
C LEU A 592 -23.93 -6.19 20.37
N GLN A 593 -23.21 -5.38 21.14
CA GLN A 593 -22.65 -5.80 22.43
C GLN A 593 -23.74 -6.09 23.48
N ALA A 594 -24.77 -5.23 23.56
CA ALA A 594 -25.88 -5.40 24.47
C ALA A 594 -26.69 -6.69 24.18
N HIS A 595 -26.75 -7.10 22.91
CA HIS A 595 -27.54 -8.26 22.49
C HIS A 595 -26.66 -9.51 22.17
N ARG A 596 -25.37 -9.49 22.54
CA ARG A 596 -24.38 -10.53 22.21
C ARG A 596 -24.81 -11.96 22.62
N GLU A 597 -25.55 -12.12 23.69
CA GLU A 597 -26.02 -13.44 24.12
C GLU A 597 -27.09 -14.02 23.19
N HIS A 598 -27.95 -13.15 22.64
CA HIS A 598 -29.02 -13.54 21.72
C HIS A 598 -28.52 -13.73 20.28
N LEU A 599 -27.43 -13.04 19.92
CA LEU A 599 -26.82 -13.02 18.59
C LEU A 599 -25.64 -13.97 18.43
N LYS A 600 -25.50 -14.96 19.30
CA LYS A 600 -24.53 -16.02 19.09
C LYS A 600 -24.85 -16.76 17.81
N GLY A 601 -24.10 -16.45 16.75
CA GLY A 601 -24.20 -17.15 15.47
C GLY A 601 -23.99 -18.65 15.65
N MET A 602 -24.90 -19.45 15.12
CA MET A 602 -24.85 -20.90 15.23
C MET A 602 -24.68 -21.53 13.86
N VAL A 603 -23.82 -22.52 13.76
CA VAL A 603 -23.60 -23.30 12.56
C VAL A 603 -24.29 -24.64 12.71
N PHE A 604 -25.27 -24.91 11.85
CA PHE A 604 -25.89 -26.21 11.71
C PHE A 604 -25.36 -26.94 10.49
N PHE A 605 -25.45 -28.26 10.53
CA PHE A 605 -25.17 -29.09 9.38
C PHE A 605 -26.48 -29.79 8.95
N LEU A 606 -26.86 -29.58 7.72
CA LEU A 606 -27.96 -30.28 7.08
C LEU A 606 -27.38 -31.39 6.20
N ASN A 607 -27.78 -32.64 6.47
CA ASN A 607 -27.52 -33.76 5.55
C ASN A 607 -28.68 -33.84 4.56
N TRP A 608 -28.39 -33.68 3.28
CA TRP A 608 -29.38 -33.72 2.23
C TRP A 608 -28.78 -34.35 0.98
N ASP A 609 -29.45 -35.34 0.41
CA ASP A 609 -28.98 -36.13 -0.73
C ASP A 609 -27.54 -36.63 -0.56
N GLY A 610 -27.24 -37.24 0.61
CA GLY A 610 -25.89 -37.74 0.94
C GLY A 610 -24.81 -36.69 1.14
N ARG A 611 -25.16 -35.40 1.07
CA ARG A 611 -24.22 -34.28 1.21
C ARG A 611 -24.48 -33.51 2.49
N ARG A 612 -23.42 -32.99 3.10
CA ARG A 612 -23.46 -32.22 4.35
C ARG A 612 -23.34 -30.73 4.08
N TYR A 613 -24.43 -29.98 4.20
CA TYR A 613 -24.49 -28.53 4.01
C TYR A 613 -24.30 -27.80 5.33
N ARG A 614 -23.58 -26.69 5.27
CA ARG A 614 -23.37 -25.79 6.41
C ARG A 614 -24.43 -24.66 6.39
N LEU A 615 -25.26 -24.60 7.42
CA LEU A 615 -26.22 -23.54 7.65
C LEU A 615 -25.66 -22.56 8.68
N ARG A 616 -25.60 -21.28 8.38
CA ARG A 616 -25.22 -20.23 9.32
C ARG A 616 -26.45 -19.42 9.67
N LEU A 617 -26.81 -19.40 10.95
CA LEU A 617 -27.86 -18.58 11.53
C LEU A 617 -27.25 -17.41 12.29
N ASP A 618 -27.88 -16.24 12.23
CA ASP A 618 -27.35 -15.01 12.86
C ASP A 618 -27.47 -15.09 14.38
N GLY A 619 -28.56 -15.68 14.91
CA GLY A 619 -28.72 -15.91 16.32
C GLY A 619 -29.61 -17.12 16.61
N VAL A 620 -29.31 -17.84 17.67
CA VAL A 620 -30.11 -18.97 18.17
C VAL A 620 -30.16 -18.94 19.68
N ARG A 621 -31.36 -19.03 20.23
CA ARG A 621 -31.60 -19.17 21.68
C ARG A 621 -32.44 -20.40 21.93
N ARG A 622 -32.05 -21.20 22.89
CA ARG A 622 -32.81 -22.38 23.32
C ARG A 622 -33.41 -22.13 24.69
N GLN A 623 -34.72 -22.42 24.84
CA GLN A 623 -35.44 -22.38 26.11
C GLN A 623 -36.14 -23.73 26.32
N GLY A 624 -35.48 -24.63 27.05
CA GLY A 624 -35.97 -26.00 27.19
C GLY A 624 -36.04 -26.73 25.84
N LYS A 625 -37.26 -27.10 25.43
CA LYS A 625 -37.56 -27.75 24.15
C LYS A 625 -38.01 -26.77 23.04
N GLU A 626 -38.04 -25.48 23.36
CA GLU A 626 -38.33 -24.46 22.38
C GLU A 626 -37.04 -23.82 21.87
N VAL A 627 -36.97 -23.54 20.56
CA VAL A 627 -35.83 -22.92 19.89
C VAL A 627 -36.28 -21.63 19.21
N HIS A 628 -35.57 -20.56 19.47
CA HIS A 628 -35.77 -19.26 18.82
C HIS A 628 -34.65 -19.02 17.82
N LEU A 629 -35.01 -18.80 16.55
CA LEU A 629 -34.10 -18.48 15.45
C LEU A 629 -34.26 -17.01 15.10
N TYR A 630 -33.17 -16.26 15.17
CA TYR A 630 -33.15 -14.82 14.87
C TYR A 630 -32.43 -14.57 13.54
N ARG A 631 -33.07 -13.72 12.74
CA ARG A 631 -32.47 -13.17 11.52
C ARG A 631 -32.23 -11.69 11.71
N LEU A 632 -30.97 -11.26 11.61
CA LEU A 632 -30.58 -9.85 11.58
C LEU A 632 -30.93 -9.24 10.22
N LEU A 633 -31.50 -8.06 10.24
CA LEU A 633 -31.89 -7.29 9.06
C LEU A 633 -31.31 -5.87 9.17
N PRO A 634 -30.89 -5.25 8.05
CA PRO A 634 -30.69 -3.80 8.00
C PRO A 634 -31.94 -3.06 8.44
N GLU A 635 -31.77 -1.85 8.99
CA GLU A 635 -32.88 -1.04 9.58
C GLU A 635 -34.04 -0.81 8.62
N ASP A 636 -33.74 -0.71 7.31
CA ASP A 636 -34.72 -0.42 6.24
C ASP A 636 -35.20 -1.66 5.46
N GLU A 637 -34.83 -2.87 5.86
CA GLU A 637 -35.17 -4.07 5.11
C GLU A 637 -36.45 -4.71 5.65
N GLU A 638 -37.54 -4.70 4.85
CA GLU A 638 -38.73 -5.46 5.17
C GLU A 638 -38.44 -6.96 5.25
N PRO A 639 -38.98 -7.66 6.25
CA PRO A 639 -38.78 -9.09 6.43
C PRO A 639 -39.46 -9.90 5.33
N ASP A 640 -38.80 -10.07 4.19
CA ASP A 640 -39.31 -10.93 3.11
C ASP A 640 -39.16 -12.42 3.50
N LEU A 641 -40.32 -12.97 3.89
CA LEU A 641 -40.41 -14.37 4.32
C LEU A 641 -40.17 -15.38 3.21
N GLY A 642 -40.27 -15.00 1.93
CA GLY A 642 -40.06 -15.89 0.77
C GLY A 642 -38.59 -16.25 0.52
N ARG A 643 -37.68 -15.39 0.96
CA ARG A 643 -36.25 -15.48 0.65
C ARG A 643 -35.36 -16.11 1.72
N ARG A 644 -35.93 -16.97 2.59
CA ARG A 644 -35.24 -17.46 3.79
C ARG A 644 -34.95 -18.95 3.79
N TRP A 645 -34.24 -19.42 2.80
CA TRP A 645 -33.94 -20.86 2.69
C TRP A 645 -33.21 -21.44 3.90
N THR A 646 -32.30 -20.69 4.47
CA THR A 646 -31.51 -21.11 5.62
C THR A 646 -32.38 -21.33 6.85
N GLU A 647 -33.21 -20.34 7.19
CA GLU A 647 -34.09 -20.40 8.34
C GLU A 647 -35.21 -21.46 8.18
N TRP A 648 -35.79 -21.58 6.98
CA TRP A 648 -36.81 -22.57 6.70
C TRP A 648 -36.29 -24.01 6.78
N LYS A 649 -35.07 -24.25 6.23
CA LYS A 649 -34.43 -25.57 6.31
C LYS A 649 -33.92 -25.89 7.71
N ALA A 650 -33.44 -24.90 8.47
CA ALA A 650 -33.07 -25.06 9.86
C ALA A 650 -34.32 -25.38 10.73
N LEU A 651 -35.43 -24.70 10.50
CA LEU A 651 -36.72 -24.95 11.17
C LEU A 651 -37.19 -26.40 10.90
N GLU A 652 -37.21 -26.82 9.62
CA GLU A 652 -37.62 -28.19 9.25
C GLU A 652 -36.74 -29.24 9.93
N ASN A 653 -35.42 -29.03 9.91
CA ASN A 653 -34.47 -29.93 10.57
C ASN A 653 -34.64 -29.97 12.09
N LEU A 654 -34.85 -28.83 12.72
CA LEU A 654 -35.09 -28.76 14.16
C LEU A 654 -36.39 -29.45 14.56
N LEU A 655 -37.51 -29.26 13.82
CA LEU A 655 -38.76 -29.89 14.07
C LEU A 655 -38.76 -31.42 13.89
N SER A 656 -37.77 -31.97 13.16
CA SER A 656 -37.58 -33.41 13.02
C SER A 656 -36.84 -34.04 14.19
N ARG A 657 -36.27 -33.24 15.11
CA ARG A 657 -35.50 -33.74 16.27
C ARG A 657 -36.41 -34.07 17.45
N ASP A 658 -36.04 -35.08 18.22
CA ASP A 658 -36.83 -35.51 19.39
C ASP A 658 -36.71 -34.55 20.58
N ASP A 659 -35.65 -33.79 20.65
CA ASP A 659 -35.36 -32.83 21.70
C ASP A 659 -35.95 -31.44 21.47
N VAL A 660 -36.74 -31.25 20.38
CA VAL A 660 -37.37 -29.95 19.99
C VAL A 660 -38.89 -30.15 19.83
N GLU A 661 -39.67 -29.36 20.52
CA GLU A 661 -41.13 -29.37 20.45
C GLU A 661 -41.67 -28.17 19.64
N ALA A 662 -41.00 -27.03 19.72
CA ALA A 662 -41.43 -25.82 19.03
C ALA A 662 -40.25 -24.97 18.56
N VAL A 663 -40.45 -24.28 17.43
CA VAL A 663 -39.45 -23.34 16.84
C VAL A 663 -40.13 -22.01 16.53
N HIS A 664 -39.52 -20.93 17.02
CA HIS A 664 -39.94 -19.56 16.72
C HIS A 664 -38.95 -18.96 15.69
N LEU A 665 -39.49 -18.24 14.71
CA LEU A 665 -38.69 -17.45 13.77
C LEU A 665 -38.89 -15.97 14.07
N TRP A 666 -37.78 -15.23 14.19
CA TRP A 666 -37.73 -13.82 14.50
C TRP A 666 -36.99 -13.04 13.42
N ALA A 667 -37.53 -11.89 13.03
CA ALA A 667 -36.82 -10.85 12.32
C ALA A 667 -36.30 -9.84 13.33
N TRP A 668 -35.05 -9.51 13.29
CA TRP A 668 -34.44 -8.53 14.19
C TRP A 668 -33.73 -7.42 13.36
N PRO A 669 -34.46 -6.34 13.04
CA PRO A 669 -33.84 -5.18 12.43
C PRO A 669 -32.85 -4.55 13.40
N TRP A 670 -31.75 -4.02 12.87
CA TRP A 670 -30.75 -3.34 13.69
C TRP A 670 -31.38 -2.19 14.47
N LEU A 671 -30.87 -1.94 15.65
CA LEU A 671 -31.30 -0.88 16.56
C LEU A 671 -32.79 -0.95 16.99
N SER A 672 -33.45 -2.09 16.79
CA SER A 672 -34.84 -2.30 17.13
C SER A 672 -35.07 -3.57 17.95
N GLU A 673 -36.32 -3.85 18.33
CA GLU A 673 -36.72 -5.07 19.01
C GLU A 673 -37.04 -6.19 18.00
N PRO A 674 -36.76 -7.46 18.34
CA PRO A 674 -37.09 -8.58 17.48
C PRO A 674 -38.60 -8.77 17.31
N THR A 675 -39.04 -8.92 16.07
CA THR A 675 -40.42 -9.13 15.70
C THR A 675 -40.65 -10.59 15.29
N PRO A 676 -41.64 -11.30 15.87
CA PRO A 676 -41.92 -12.66 15.47
C PRO A 676 -42.52 -12.70 14.06
N LEU A 677 -42.00 -13.59 13.21
CA LEU A 677 -42.53 -13.79 11.85
C LEU A 677 -43.90 -14.47 11.82
N ARG A 678 -44.24 -15.14 12.90
CA ARG A 678 -45.55 -15.73 13.16
C ARG A 678 -45.83 -15.63 14.65
N LYS A 679 -47.05 -15.26 15.01
CA LYS A 679 -47.47 -15.12 16.41
C LYS A 679 -47.39 -16.40 17.24
N THR A 680 -47.59 -17.54 16.59
CA THR A 680 -47.51 -18.86 17.23
C THR A 680 -46.25 -19.61 16.74
N PRO A 681 -45.60 -20.42 17.60
CA PRO A 681 -44.47 -21.22 17.17
C PRO A 681 -44.86 -22.28 16.15
N TYR A 682 -43.90 -22.72 15.34
CA TYR A 682 -44.00 -23.94 14.55
C TYR A 682 -43.81 -25.14 15.47
N ARG A 683 -44.70 -26.12 15.43
CA ARG A 683 -44.69 -27.29 16.33
C ARG A 683 -44.17 -28.53 15.64
N LYS A 684 -43.68 -29.49 16.45
CA LYS A 684 -43.26 -30.83 15.96
C LYS A 684 -44.39 -31.50 15.20
N GLY A 685 -44.11 -32.06 14.01
CA GLY A 685 -45.10 -32.68 13.13
C GLY A 685 -45.91 -31.70 12.27
N GLU A 686 -45.79 -30.38 12.48
CA GLU A 686 -46.41 -29.38 11.60
C GLU A 686 -45.77 -29.39 10.21
N ALA A 687 -46.60 -29.48 9.17
CA ALA A 687 -46.11 -29.36 7.81
C ALA A 687 -45.68 -27.92 7.52
N VAL A 688 -44.46 -27.76 7.01
CA VAL A 688 -43.90 -26.46 6.62
C VAL A 688 -43.81 -26.40 5.08
N PRO A 689 -44.89 -26.02 4.38
CA PRO A 689 -44.94 -26.03 2.89
C PRO A 689 -43.81 -25.24 2.25
N ARG A 690 -43.45 -24.12 2.87
CA ARG A 690 -42.32 -23.28 2.38
C ARG A 690 -40.98 -23.96 2.44
N ALA A 691 -40.68 -24.73 3.48
CA ALA A 691 -39.48 -25.51 3.61
C ALA A 691 -39.41 -26.62 2.56
N ARG A 692 -40.55 -27.29 2.30
CA ARG A 692 -40.67 -28.32 1.27
C ARG A 692 -40.49 -27.75 -0.15
N ALA A 693 -41.06 -26.58 -0.44
CA ALA A 693 -40.92 -25.92 -1.74
C ALA A 693 -39.49 -25.53 -2.09
N ILE A 694 -38.58 -25.45 -1.10
CA ILE A 694 -37.17 -25.16 -1.33
C ILE A 694 -36.41 -26.37 -1.95
N GLY A 695 -36.87 -27.60 -1.74
CA GLY A 695 -36.20 -28.82 -2.21
C GLY A 695 -35.89 -28.79 -3.72
N PRO A 696 -36.91 -28.71 -4.61
CA PRO A 696 -36.69 -28.65 -6.04
C PRO A 696 -35.79 -27.48 -6.50
N ARG A 697 -35.97 -26.32 -5.87
CA ARG A 697 -35.16 -25.12 -6.16
C ARG A 697 -33.71 -25.29 -5.72
N LEU A 698 -33.48 -26.02 -4.64
CA LEU A 698 -32.14 -26.33 -4.15
C LEU A 698 -31.43 -27.29 -5.12
N GLU A 699 -32.16 -28.28 -5.67
CA GLU A 699 -31.64 -29.18 -6.71
C GLU A 699 -31.23 -28.41 -7.98
N GLU A 700 -32.09 -27.52 -8.45
CA GLU A 700 -31.81 -26.67 -9.61
C GLU A 700 -30.55 -25.81 -9.37
N ALA A 701 -30.48 -25.14 -8.20
CA ALA A 701 -29.33 -24.29 -7.85
C ALA A 701 -28.03 -25.09 -7.75
N LEU A 702 -28.08 -26.32 -7.19
CA LEU A 702 -26.92 -27.21 -7.11
C LEU A 702 -26.46 -27.69 -8.47
N ALA A 703 -27.39 -28.10 -9.33
CA ALA A 703 -27.07 -28.53 -10.68
C ALA A 703 -26.38 -27.42 -11.49
N GLY A 704 -26.89 -26.18 -11.39
CA GLY A 704 -26.27 -25.01 -12.02
C GLY A 704 -24.91 -24.68 -11.43
N TRP A 705 -24.76 -24.79 -10.11
CA TRP A 705 -23.49 -24.56 -9.42
C TRP A 705 -22.42 -25.58 -9.85
N GLU A 706 -22.76 -26.86 -9.88
CA GLU A 706 -21.86 -27.95 -10.29
C GLU A 706 -21.51 -27.91 -11.77
N ALA A 707 -22.44 -27.47 -12.60
CA ALA A 707 -22.20 -27.22 -14.02
C ALA A 707 -21.33 -25.99 -14.30
N GLY A 708 -21.05 -25.17 -13.26
CA GLY A 708 -20.27 -23.93 -13.43
C GLY A 708 -21.00 -22.82 -14.17
N SER A 709 -22.33 -22.79 -14.11
CA SER A 709 -23.18 -21.83 -14.81
C SER A 709 -23.20 -20.47 -14.10
N PHE A 710 -22.05 -19.78 -14.04
CA PHE A 710 -21.89 -18.48 -13.34
C PHE A 710 -22.06 -17.27 -14.27
N ALA A 711 -22.93 -17.36 -15.27
CA ALA A 711 -23.22 -16.23 -16.14
C ALA A 711 -23.83 -15.04 -15.37
N PRO A 712 -23.56 -13.79 -15.77
CA PRO A 712 -24.19 -12.62 -15.18
C PRO A 712 -25.70 -12.65 -15.48
N ARG A 713 -26.50 -12.27 -14.47
CA ARG A 713 -27.95 -12.11 -14.59
C ARG A 713 -28.31 -10.67 -14.24
N PRO A 714 -28.55 -9.79 -15.23
CA PRO A 714 -29.00 -8.43 -14.97
C PRO A 714 -30.32 -8.37 -14.20
N GLY A 715 -30.42 -7.46 -13.25
CA GLY A 715 -31.63 -7.30 -12.42
C GLY A 715 -31.41 -6.30 -11.27
N ASN A 716 -32.39 -6.25 -10.35
CA ASN A 716 -32.33 -5.31 -9.22
C ASN A 716 -31.08 -5.47 -8.33
N ALA A 717 -30.54 -6.69 -8.25
CA ALA A 717 -29.31 -6.95 -7.51
C ALA A 717 -28.09 -6.19 -8.06
N CYS A 718 -28.13 -5.68 -9.29
CA CYS A 718 -27.06 -4.91 -9.89
C CYS A 718 -26.88 -3.53 -9.28
N TYR A 719 -27.95 -2.88 -8.80
CA TYR A 719 -27.90 -1.55 -8.21
C TYR A 719 -26.99 -1.48 -6.96
N THR A 720 -26.87 -2.59 -6.24
CA THR A 720 -26.03 -2.71 -5.05
C THR A 720 -24.82 -3.63 -5.25
N CYS A 721 -24.52 -4.00 -6.50
CA CYS A 721 -23.48 -4.95 -6.79
C CYS A 721 -22.10 -4.29 -6.74
N ARG A 722 -21.24 -4.74 -5.81
CA ARG A 722 -19.86 -4.27 -5.71
C ARG A 722 -18.94 -4.70 -6.87
N PHE A 723 -19.41 -5.65 -7.70
CA PHE A 723 -18.67 -6.19 -8.84
C PHE A 723 -19.18 -5.64 -10.18
N GLU A 724 -19.96 -4.56 -10.16
CA GLU A 724 -20.53 -3.98 -11.37
C GLU A 724 -19.47 -3.61 -12.41
N ASP A 725 -18.31 -3.14 -11.93
CA ASP A 725 -17.22 -2.72 -12.80
C ASP A 725 -16.49 -3.89 -13.49
N ILE A 726 -16.57 -5.09 -12.91
CA ILE A 726 -15.98 -6.32 -13.45
C ILE A 726 -17.00 -7.06 -14.30
N CYS A 727 -18.27 -6.90 -13.96
CA CYS A 727 -19.37 -7.59 -14.64
C CYS A 727 -19.69 -6.91 -15.97
N ARG A 728 -19.42 -7.60 -17.08
CA ARG A 728 -19.90 -7.21 -18.40
C ARG A 728 -21.35 -7.68 -18.55
N LYS A 729 -22.26 -6.75 -18.38
CA LYS A 729 -23.63 -6.96 -18.82
C LYS A 729 -23.62 -6.84 -20.32
N GLU A 730 -23.92 -7.92 -21.06
CA GLU A 730 -24.36 -7.75 -22.41
C GLU A 730 -25.66 -6.94 -22.35
N GLU A 731 -25.68 -5.79 -23.00
CA GLU A 731 -26.90 -5.00 -23.14
C GLU A 731 -27.84 -5.86 -24.04
N GLY A 732 -28.82 -6.50 -23.38
CA GLY A 732 -29.93 -7.16 -24.06
C GLY A 732 -31.00 -6.15 -24.42
#